data_0d4866587290e49ce5c0e3afd2595890
#
_entry.id   0d4866587290e49ce5c0e3afd2595890
#
_cell.length_a   1.000
_cell.length_b   1.000
_cell.length_c   1.000
_cell.angle_alpha   90.00
_cell.angle_beta   90.00
_cell.angle_gamma   90.00
#
_symmetry.space_group_name_H-M   'P 1'
#
loop_
_entity.id
_entity.type
_entity.pdbx_description
1 polymer ?
#
loop_
_entity_poly.entity_id
_entity_poly.type
_entity_poly.pdbx_seq_one_letter_code
_entity_poly.pdbx_strand_id
1 'polypeptide(L)'
;MSNHLPTSYQQYIHKSRYARFVDEDKKRESWPETVTRYFDFMANHLKENHKHNIPNREELEEAVLNLDVMPSMRALMTAGPALDRDHTAGYNCSYIPIDNVRSFDEVMYILLCGTGVGFSVERDLVEKLPTVAERVEKSETIIVVEDSKTGWARSFKELIAMLYSGQIPKIDVSKVRPAGARLKTFGGRASGPQPLVNLFDFAINTFRDSAGRKLDSLECHDLVCKVGEVVVVGGVRRSALISLSNIQDDRVRKAKMGQWWEMNGQRALANNSACYTRTPDMGLFMHEWKSLYDSKSGERGIFNREAAKKKVAENGRRDPEHEFGTNPCSEIILRPYQFCNLTEVVIRAIDEAKDLKRKVRLASQLGTYQSTLTDIKYLRKIWRDNTEEERLLGVSLTGIMDNQLTIEADPKLLKSMREMAVETNKDFAKKLKIPQSAATTCIKPSGTVSQLVDSASGIHTRHSDYYIRTVRGDNKDPLTQMMKDQGIPHEPDVMNPSVVSVFSFPTASPKGAVTRDEFTAIEQLEIWLRYQRNWCEHKPSCTVSVRSHEWMEVGAWVYKHFDEVSGVSFLPHSDHTYQQAPYQDIDKERYNELRKLMPKSVNFEELSNYESDDNTTGTQELACTAGACEIVDITSQPAGI
;
A
#
# COMPACT_ATOMS: atom_id res chain seq x y z
N MET A 1 -16.32 28.32 9.95
CA MET A 1 -16.23 27.12 9.11
C MET A 1 -15.85 25.96 10.01
N SER A 2 -16.60 24.85 9.97
CA SER A 2 -16.27 23.67 10.76
C SER A 2 -14.90 23.14 10.33
N ASN A 3 -13.95 23.05 11.25
CA ASN A 3 -12.63 22.50 10.97
C ASN A 3 -12.72 20.97 10.98
N HIS A 4 -12.96 20.36 9.83
CA HIS A 4 -13.07 18.89 9.69
C HIS A 4 -11.75 18.15 9.97
N LEU A 5 -10.60 18.84 9.93
CA LEU A 5 -9.28 18.33 10.27
C LEU A 5 -8.76 19.08 11.50
N PRO A 6 -9.07 18.57 12.71
CA PRO A 6 -8.90 19.35 13.96
C PRO A 6 -7.45 19.60 14.36
N THR A 7 -6.49 18.78 13.91
CA THR A 7 -5.08 18.93 14.28
C THR A 7 -4.22 19.44 13.11
N SER A 8 -3.15 20.16 13.43
CA SER A 8 -2.17 20.59 12.41
C SER A 8 -1.53 19.41 11.69
N TYR A 9 -1.39 18.26 12.37
CA TYR A 9 -0.86 17.05 11.77
C TYR A 9 -1.81 16.47 10.70
N GLN A 10 -3.12 16.40 10.98
CA GLN A 10 -4.12 15.96 10.00
C GLN A 10 -4.16 16.90 8.78
N GLN A 11 -4.08 18.21 9.01
CA GLN A 11 -4.03 19.20 7.93
C GLN A 11 -2.76 19.06 7.08
N TYR A 12 -1.61 18.82 7.72
CA TYR A 12 -0.37 18.48 7.01
C TYR A 12 -0.52 17.21 6.15
N ILE A 13 -1.07 16.14 6.70
CA ILE A 13 -1.30 14.89 5.95
C ILE A 13 -2.21 15.14 4.74
N HIS A 14 -3.28 15.92 4.91
CA HIS A 14 -4.15 16.27 3.79
C HIS A 14 -3.38 17.07 2.71
N LYS A 15 -2.75 18.18 3.07
CA LYS A 15 -2.04 19.06 2.11
C LYS A 15 -0.87 18.34 1.42
N SER A 16 -0.18 17.45 2.12
CA SER A 16 0.98 16.72 1.56
C SER A 16 0.60 15.47 0.75
N ARG A 17 -0.56 14.84 1.01
CA ARG A 17 -0.89 13.51 0.47
C ARG A 17 -2.15 13.44 -0.39
N TYR A 18 -3.15 14.25 -0.12
CA TYR A 18 -4.48 14.17 -0.73
C TYR A 18 -4.83 15.36 -1.60
N ALA A 19 -4.45 16.57 -1.18
CA ALA A 19 -4.76 17.81 -1.88
C ALA A 19 -4.08 17.85 -3.25
N ARG A 20 -4.84 18.24 -4.26
CA ARG A 20 -4.32 18.57 -5.60
C ARG A 20 -4.05 20.05 -5.70
N PHE A 21 -3.09 20.40 -6.54
CA PHE A 21 -2.88 21.78 -6.92
C PHE A 21 -3.92 22.18 -8.00
N VAL A 22 -4.66 23.23 -7.74
CA VAL A 22 -5.67 23.81 -8.64
C VAL A 22 -5.01 24.95 -9.39
N ASP A 23 -4.80 24.79 -10.69
CA ASP A 23 -4.05 25.73 -11.53
C ASP A 23 -4.74 27.11 -11.65
N GLU A 24 -6.07 27.12 -11.65
CA GLU A 24 -6.87 28.32 -11.76
C GLU A 24 -6.74 29.21 -10.53
N ASP A 25 -6.76 28.60 -9.35
CA ASP A 25 -6.68 29.30 -8.06
C ASP A 25 -5.24 29.41 -7.53
N LYS A 26 -4.29 28.72 -8.17
CA LYS A 26 -2.88 28.61 -7.74
C LYS A 26 -2.71 28.20 -6.28
N LYS A 27 -3.51 27.24 -5.84
CA LYS A 27 -3.48 26.73 -4.47
C LYS A 27 -3.70 25.22 -4.43
N ARG A 28 -3.32 24.57 -3.32
CA ARG A 28 -3.74 23.20 -3.04
C ARG A 28 -5.16 23.18 -2.46
N GLU A 29 -5.94 22.18 -2.86
CA GLU A 29 -7.30 21.96 -2.36
C GLU A 29 -7.38 22.03 -0.83
N SER A 30 -8.50 22.53 -0.32
CA SER A 30 -8.98 22.29 1.04
C SER A 30 -9.58 20.87 1.16
N TRP A 31 -9.79 20.41 2.39
CA TRP A 31 -10.42 19.10 2.60
C TRP A 31 -11.82 19.00 1.98
N PRO A 32 -12.72 19.97 2.17
CA PRO A 32 -14.01 19.96 1.47
C PRO A 32 -13.88 19.91 -0.07
N GLU A 33 -12.95 20.68 -0.67
CA GLU A 33 -12.74 20.66 -2.12
C GLU A 33 -12.27 19.28 -2.61
N THR A 34 -11.39 18.61 -1.86
CA THR A 34 -10.94 17.22 -2.16
C THR A 34 -12.13 16.25 -2.14
N VAL A 35 -13.00 16.34 -1.13
CA VAL A 35 -14.18 15.47 -0.99
C VAL A 35 -15.18 15.75 -2.11
N THR A 36 -15.51 17.00 -2.36
CA THR A 36 -16.44 17.39 -3.43
C THR A 36 -15.96 16.90 -4.80
N ARG A 37 -14.68 17.06 -5.12
CA ARG A 37 -14.10 16.56 -6.38
C ARG A 37 -14.30 15.05 -6.55
N TYR A 38 -14.11 14.28 -5.49
CA TYR A 38 -14.34 12.83 -5.53
C TYR A 38 -15.80 12.49 -5.81
N PHE A 39 -16.73 13.12 -5.11
CA PHE A 39 -18.15 12.84 -5.29
C PHE A 39 -18.71 13.34 -6.62
N ASP A 40 -18.24 14.46 -7.13
CA ASP A 40 -18.59 14.95 -8.48
C ASP A 40 -18.14 13.98 -9.56
N PHE A 41 -16.90 13.51 -9.47
CA PHE A 41 -16.39 12.48 -10.38
C PHE A 41 -17.25 11.20 -10.33
N MET A 42 -17.50 10.67 -9.13
CA MET A 42 -18.27 9.43 -8.97
C MET A 42 -19.71 9.59 -9.43
N ALA A 43 -20.34 10.72 -9.13
CA ALA A 43 -21.72 10.98 -9.57
C ALA A 43 -21.83 11.05 -11.10
N ASN A 44 -20.90 11.72 -11.77
CA ASN A 44 -20.84 11.79 -13.22
C ASN A 44 -20.58 10.42 -13.82
N HIS A 45 -19.58 9.69 -13.32
CA HIS A 45 -19.25 8.34 -13.78
C HIS A 45 -20.45 7.37 -13.67
N LEU A 46 -21.14 7.35 -12.53
CA LEU A 46 -22.28 6.48 -12.31
C LEU A 46 -23.49 6.88 -13.16
N LYS A 47 -23.73 8.17 -13.35
CA LYS A 47 -24.81 8.67 -14.20
C LYS A 47 -24.59 8.31 -15.66
N GLU A 48 -23.39 8.48 -16.18
CA GLU A 48 -23.06 8.23 -17.58
C GLU A 48 -23.02 6.75 -17.91
N ASN A 49 -22.31 5.94 -17.08
CA ASN A 49 -22.03 4.55 -17.40
C ASN A 49 -23.07 3.55 -16.84
N HIS A 50 -23.74 3.89 -15.72
CA HIS A 50 -24.69 3.00 -15.04
C HIS A 50 -26.11 3.56 -14.95
N LYS A 51 -26.38 4.76 -15.47
CA LYS A 51 -27.67 5.46 -15.35
C LYS A 51 -28.18 5.53 -13.89
N HIS A 52 -27.24 5.69 -12.96
CA HIS A 52 -27.51 5.70 -11.53
C HIS A 52 -27.13 7.04 -10.92
N ASN A 53 -28.06 7.62 -10.14
CA ASN A 53 -27.78 8.78 -9.30
C ASN A 53 -27.51 8.31 -7.88
N ILE A 54 -26.62 8.98 -7.14
CA ILE A 54 -26.32 8.67 -5.74
C ILE A 54 -27.47 9.21 -4.88
N PRO A 55 -28.35 8.34 -4.33
CA PRO A 55 -29.59 8.80 -3.68
C PRO A 55 -29.38 9.53 -2.36
N ASN A 56 -28.31 9.20 -1.63
CA ASN A 56 -27.94 9.77 -0.33
C ASN A 56 -26.57 10.43 -0.38
N ARG A 57 -26.31 11.20 -1.45
CA ARG A 57 -25.04 11.86 -1.67
C ARG A 57 -24.61 12.72 -0.48
N GLU A 58 -25.53 13.52 0.07
CA GLU A 58 -25.27 14.41 1.22
C GLU A 58 -24.80 13.60 2.44
N GLU A 59 -25.46 12.49 2.76
CA GLU A 59 -25.06 11.62 3.90
C GLU A 59 -23.65 11.05 3.70
N LEU A 60 -23.32 10.63 2.47
CA LEU A 60 -22.00 10.09 2.15
C LEU A 60 -20.91 11.16 2.20
N GLU A 61 -21.18 12.34 1.65
CA GLU A 61 -20.24 13.47 1.68
C GLU A 61 -19.98 13.92 3.13
N GLU A 62 -21.04 14.05 3.93
CA GLU A 62 -20.93 14.42 5.35
C GLU A 62 -20.12 13.38 6.14
N ALA A 63 -20.36 12.09 5.91
CA ALA A 63 -19.64 11.02 6.57
C ALA A 63 -18.13 11.03 6.20
N VAL A 64 -17.77 11.37 4.98
CA VAL A 64 -16.36 11.50 4.57
C VAL A 64 -15.77 12.80 5.11
N LEU A 65 -16.46 13.91 5.04
CA LEU A 65 -16.03 15.20 5.60
C LEU A 65 -15.72 15.10 7.09
N ASN A 66 -16.58 14.38 7.84
CA ASN A 66 -16.45 14.18 9.28
C ASN A 66 -15.52 13.03 9.66
N LEU A 67 -14.86 12.39 8.66
CA LEU A 67 -13.92 11.28 8.87
C LEU A 67 -14.57 10.04 9.55
N ASP A 68 -15.85 9.78 9.28
CA ASP A 68 -16.55 8.57 9.72
C ASP A 68 -16.22 7.36 8.84
N VAL A 69 -16.10 7.61 7.55
CA VAL A 69 -15.71 6.63 6.53
C VAL A 69 -14.78 7.27 5.52
N MET A 70 -13.92 6.45 4.93
CA MET A 70 -13.00 6.93 3.90
C MET A 70 -13.16 6.10 2.63
N PRO A 71 -13.30 6.75 1.46
CA PRO A 71 -13.16 6.07 0.19
C PRO A 71 -11.73 5.58 -0.01
N SER A 72 -11.49 4.80 -1.06
CA SER A 72 -10.14 4.44 -1.46
C SER A 72 -9.24 5.68 -1.51
N MET A 73 -8.11 5.63 -0.81
CA MET A 73 -7.12 6.71 -0.90
C MET A 73 -6.74 7.00 -2.35
N ARG A 74 -6.60 5.95 -3.16
CA ARG A 74 -6.26 6.09 -4.58
C ARG A 74 -7.37 6.79 -5.35
N ALA A 75 -8.61 6.35 -5.20
CA ALA A 75 -9.76 6.97 -5.87
C ALA A 75 -9.94 8.44 -5.41
N LEU A 76 -9.80 8.71 -4.11
CA LEU A 76 -9.89 10.07 -3.55
C LEU A 76 -8.80 11.00 -4.14
N MET A 77 -7.58 10.51 -4.28
CA MET A 77 -6.45 11.27 -4.85
C MET A 77 -6.57 11.46 -6.36
N THR A 78 -7.08 10.47 -7.10
CA THR A 78 -7.01 10.42 -8.57
C THR A 78 -8.33 10.76 -9.27
N ALA A 79 -9.44 10.93 -8.53
CA ALA A 79 -10.73 11.34 -9.08
C ALA A 79 -10.61 12.59 -9.98
N GLY A 80 -11.23 12.58 -11.16
CA GLY A 80 -11.11 13.58 -12.21
C GLY A 80 -10.19 13.11 -13.34
N PRO A 81 -9.38 13.98 -13.98
CA PRO A 81 -8.69 13.70 -15.25
C PRO A 81 -7.82 12.45 -15.28
N ALA A 82 -7.30 12.01 -14.12
CA ALA A 82 -6.49 10.79 -14.05
C ALA A 82 -7.36 9.53 -14.21
N LEU A 83 -8.50 9.46 -13.53
CA LEU A 83 -9.45 8.35 -13.66
C LEU A 83 -10.24 8.40 -14.98
N ASP A 84 -10.54 9.59 -15.52
CA ASP A 84 -11.17 9.72 -16.84
C ASP A 84 -10.31 9.07 -17.95
N ARG A 85 -8.99 9.05 -17.77
CA ARG A 85 -8.07 8.44 -18.75
C ARG A 85 -7.94 6.93 -18.60
N ASP A 86 -7.83 6.43 -17.36
CA ASP A 86 -7.62 5.00 -17.07
C ASP A 86 -7.96 4.71 -15.61
N HIS A 87 -8.84 3.77 -15.40
CA HIS A 87 -9.36 3.41 -14.08
C HIS A 87 -8.35 2.65 -13.20
N THR A 88 -7.24 2.13 -13.76
CA THR A 88 -6.19 1.44 -12.99
C THR A 88 -5.71 2.28 -11.80
N ALA A 89 -5.62 3.60 -11.98
CA ALA A 89 -5.16 4.52 -10.93
C ALA A 89 -6.09 4.61 -9.69
N GLY A 90 -7.33 4.15 -9.79
CA GLY A 90 -8.31 4.14 -8.69
C GLY A 90 -8.17 2.96 -7.74
N TYR A 91 -7.44 1.92 -8.14
CA TYR A 91 -7.28 0.70 -7.35
C TYR A 91 -6.08 0.75 -6.40
N ASN A 92 -6.21 0.09 -5.25
CA ASN A 92 -5.15 -0.03 -4.25
C ASN A 92 -4.33 -1.30 -4.41
N CYS A 93 -4.96 -2.39 -4.82
CA CYS A 93 -4.47 -3.76 -4.71
C CYS A 93 -4.52 -4.48 -6.04
N SER A 94 -3.45 -5.21 -6.36
CA SER A 94 -3.38 -6.09 -7.53
C SER A 94 -2.47 -7.28 -7.26
N TYR A 95 -2.63 -8.34 -8.06
CA TYR A 95 -1.76 -9.51 -8.04
C TYR A 95 -1.50 -10.04 -9.44
N ILE A 96 -0.24 -10.43 -9.69
CA ILE A 96 0.22 -10.98 -10.98
C ILE A 96 1.24 -12.10 -10.78
N PRO A 97 1.06 -13.29 -11.39
CA PRO A 97 2.14 -14.27 -11.51
C PRO A 97 3.16 -13.84 -12.58
N ILE A 98 4.43 -14.15 -12.36
CA ILE A 98 5.48 -13.95 -13.39
C ILE A 98 5.55 -15.22 -14.24
N ASP A 99 4.55 -15.40 -15.09
CA ASP A 99 4.35 -16.57 -15.94
C ASP A 99 4.27 -16.23 -17.44
N ASN A 100 4.40 -14.95 -17.76
CA ASN A 100 4.29 -14.42 -19.12
C ASN A 100 5.25 -13.26 -19.30
N VAL A 101 5.81 -13.11 -20.49
CA VAL A 101 6.72 -12.00 -20.84
C VAL A 101 6.07 -10.63 -20.57
N ARG A 102 4.74 -10.52 -20.77
CA ARG A 102 3.97 -9.32 -20.48
C ARG A 102 3.86 -8.98 -18.99
N SER A 103 4.14 -9.93 -18.09
CA SER A 103 4.03 -9.66 -16.65
C SER A 103 4.97 -8.53 -16.20
N PHE A 104 6.13 -8.39 -16.79
CA PHE A 104 7.10 -7.35 -16.43
C PHE A 104 6.63 -5.92 -16.77
N ASP A 105 6.10 -5.71 -17.98
CA ASP A 105 5.58 -4.39 -18.40
C ASP A 105 4.25 -4.05 -17.73
N GLU A 106 3.42 -5.05 -17.43
CA GLU A 106 2.17 -4.85 -16.71
C GLU A 106 2.43 -4.44 -15.26
N VAL A 107 3.40 -5.07 -14.56
CA VAL A 107 3.85 -4.62 -13.23
C VAL A 107 4.29 -3.16 -13.28
N MET A 108 5.12 -2.79 -14.25
CA MET A 108 5.58 -1.42 -14.41
C MET A 108 4.42 -0.44 -14.58
N TYR A 109 3.47 -0.74 -15.46
CA TYR A 109 2.33 0.11 -15.71
C TYR A 109 1.44 0.29 -14.47
N ILE A 110 1.14 -0.81 -13.77
CA ILE A 110 0.32 -0.80 -12.54
C ILE A 110 0.99 0.05 -11.45
N LEU A 111 2.29 -0.14 -11.24
CA LEU A 111 3.06 0.66 -10.28
C LEU A 111 3.11 2.14 -10.68
N LEU A 112 3.28 2.45 -11.97
CA LEU A 112 3.22 3.83 -12.49
C LEU A 112 1.84 4.48 -12.31
N CYS A 113 0.78 3.68 -12.23
CA CYS A 113 -0.55 4.16 -11.82
C CYS A 113 -0.67 4.33 -10.29
N GLY A 114 0.33 3.90 -9.53
CA GLY A 114 0.40 4.02 -8.08
C GLY A 114 -0.36 2.92 -7.32
N THR A 115 -0.76 1.85 -7.98
CA THR A 115 -1.39 0.67 -7.40
C THR A 115 -0.33 -0.28 -6.87
N GLY A 116 -0.54 -0.86 -5.68
CA GLY A 116 0.35 -1.87 -5.11
C GLY A 116 0.21 -3.22 -5.83
N VAL A 117 1.34 -3.92 -6.00
CA VAL A 117 1.40 -5.19 -6.75
C VAL A 117 1.96 -6.31 -5.89
N GLY A 118 1.16 -7.36 -5.67
CA GLY A 118 1.70 -8.66 -5.30
C GLY A 118 2.12 -9.43 -6.55
N PHE A 119 3.25 -10.10 -6.47
CA PHE A 119 3.70 -10.93 -7.59
C PHE A 119 4.25 -12.27 -7.09
N SER A 120 4.17 -13.29 -7.94
CA SER A 120 4.74 -14.60 -7.63
C SER A 120 5.84 -14.97 -8.60
N VAL A 121 6.96 -15.43 -8.03
CA VAL A 121 8.10 -16.02 -8.74
C VAL A 121 8.26 -17.51 -8.40
N GLU A 122 7.16 -18.18 -8.07
CA GLU A 122 7.15 -19.63 -7.87
C GLU A 122 7.66 -20.33 -9.13
N ARG A 123 8.40 -21.44 -8.97
CA ARG A 123 9.08 -22.11 -10.08
C ARG A 123 8.14 -22.53 -11.19
N ASP A 124 6.98 -23.10 -10.85
CA ASP A 124 5.98 -23.56 -11.82
C ASP A 124 5.42 -22.41 -12.69
N LEU A 125 5.52 -21.19 -12.21
CA LEU A 125 5.11 -19.98 -12.94
C LEU A 125 6.26 -19.47 -13.83
N VAL A 126 7.44 -19.30 -13.26
CA VAL A 126 8.62 -18.83 -13.98
C VAL A 126 9.03 -19.78 -15.10
N GLU A 127 8.85 -21.09 -14.92
CA GLU A 127 9.11 -22.11 -15.95
C GLU A 127 8.23 -21.95 -17.21
N LYS A 128 7.13 -21.20 -17.17
CA LYS A 128 6.31 -20.88 -18.34
C LYS A 128 6.94 -19.80 -19.22
N LEU A 129 7.90 -19.05 -18.69
CA LEU A 129 8.64 -18.06 -19.49
C LEU A 129 9.49 -18.75 -20.57
N PRO A 130 9.72 -18.11 -21.72
CA PRO A 130 10.57 -18.67 -22.76
C PRO A 130 12.03 -18.76 -22.32
N THR A 131 12.79 -19.62 -23.00
CA THR A 131 14.25 -19.67 -22.86
C THR A 131 14.86 -18.42 -23.49
N VAL A 132 15.83 -17.80 -22.84
CA VAL A 132 16.62 -16.70 -23.40
C VAL A 132 17.47 -17.25 -24.53
N ALA A 133 17.63 -16.49 -25.62
CA ALA A 133 18.46 -16.89 -26.74
C ALA A 133 19.90 -17.22 -26.28
N GLU A 134 20.55 -18.15 -26.96
CA GLU A 134 21.93 -18.58 -26.64
C GLU A 134 22.98 -17.45 -26.76
N ARG A 135 22.68 -16.43 -27.59
CA ARG A 135 23.50 -15.23 -27.76
C ARG A 135 22.64 -13.99 -27.63
N VAL A 136 23.16 -13.01 -26.90
CA VAL A 136 22.50 -11.72 -26.67
C VAL A 136 23.44 -10.64 -27.19
N GLU A 137 23.19 -10.15 -28.41
CA GLU A 137 24.07 -9.27 -29.16
C GLU A 137 23.42 -7.93 -29.48
N LYS A 138 24.23 -6.88 -29.70
CA LYS A 138 23.74 -5.55 -30.06
C LYS A 138 23.07 -5.58 -31.44
N SER A 139 21.90 -4.92 -31.54
CA SER A 139 21.19 -4.72 -32.80
C SER A 139 21.12 -3.24 -33.19
N GLU A 140 20.80 -2.98 -34.46
CA GLU A 140 20.58 -1.62 -34.97
C GLU A 140 19.17 -1.06 -34.64
N THR A 141 18.30 -1.88 -34.08
CA THR A 141 16.96 -1.45 -33.68
C THR A 141 17.01 -0.39 -32.58
N ILE A 142 16.21 0.66 -32.73
CA ILE A 142 16.13 1.76 -31.78
C ILE A 142 14.75 1.72 -31.10
N ILE A 143 14.74 1.66 -29.78
CA ILE A 143 13.53 1.89 -28.97
C ILE A 143 13.48 3.36 -28.58
N VAL A 144 12.47 4.08 -29.07
CA VAL A 144 12.22 5.48 -28.70
C VAL A 144 11.25 5.52 -27.53
N VAL A 145 11.68 6.07 -26.41
CA VAL A 145 10.86 6.17 -25.20
C VAL A 145 9.99 7.41 -25.23
N GLU A 146 8.67 7.22 -25.28
CA GLU A 146 7.70 8.32 -25.18
C GLU A 146 7.56 8.80 -23.73
N ASP A 147 7.40 10.11 -23.53
CA ASP A 147 7.28 10.75 -22.21
C ASP A 147 5.90 10.56 -21.56
N SER A 148 5.55 9.31 -21.28
CA SER A 148 4.30 8.93 -20.64
C SER A 148 4.44 7.58 -19.91
N LYS A 149 3.53 7.29 -18.95
CA LYS A 149 3.46 5.97 -18.28
C LYS A 149 3.33 4.83 -19.28
N THR A 150 2.45 5.00 -20.26
CA THR A 150 2.24 4.02 -21.34
C THR A 150 3.51 3.89 -22.20
N GLY A 151 4.18 4.99 -22.50
CA GLY A 151 5.43 4.99 -23.27
C GLY A 151 6.55 4.25 -22.55
N TRP A 152 6.73 4.48 -21.26
CA TRP A 152 7.72 3.77 -20.44
C TRP A 152 7.43 2.27 -20.37
N ALA A 153 6.17 1.88 -20.11
CA ALA A 153 5.79 0.47 -20.05
C ALA A 153 5.93 -0.23 -21.42
N ARG A 154 5.58 0.46 -22.52
CA ARG A 154 5.75 -0.07 -23.89
C ARG A 154 7.23 -0.29 -24.25
N SER A 155 8.09 0.69 -23.98
CA SER A 155 9.53 0.56 -24.27
C SER A 155 10.16 -0.56 -23.44
N PHE A 156 9.74 -0.75 -22.19
CA PHE A 156 10.18 -1.89 -21.40
C PHE A 156 9.66 -3.23 -21.94
N LYS A 157 8.40 -3.29 -22.37
CA LYS A 157 7.83 -4.46 -23.06
C LYS A 157 8.64 -4.83 -24.32
N GLU A 158 8.96 -3.83 -25.15
CA GLU A 158 9.74 -4.02 -26.38
C GLU A 158 11.16 -4.51 -26.04
N LEU A 159 11.81 -3.91 -25.05
CA LEU A 159 13.13 -4.34 -24.59
C LEU A 159 13.12 -5.82 -24.16
N ILE A 160 12.21 -6.20 -23.28
CA ILE A 160 12.12 -7.58 -22.77
C ILE A 160 11.87 -8.57 -23.92
N ALA A 161 10.98 -8.26 -24.87
CA ALA A 161 10.73 -9.10 -26.04
C ALA A 161 11.99 -9.27 -26.92
N MET A 162 12.74 -8.20 -27.14
CA MET A 162 13.99 -8.23 -27.91
C MET A 162 15.07 -9.02 -27.19
N LEU A 163 15.22 -8.86 -25.89
CA LEU A 163 16.19 -9.60 -25.08
C LEU A 163 15.93 -11.11 -25.11
N TYR A 164 14.67 -11.54 -25.05
CA TYR A 164 14.34 -12.96 -25.24
C TYR A 164 14.73 -13.50 -26.61
N SER A 165 14.68 -12.66 -27.64
CA SER A 165 15.11 -13.03 -29.00
C SER A 165 16.64 -12.80 -29.25
N GLY A 166 17.40 -12.45 -28.22
CA GLY A 166 18.85 -12.28 -28.29
C GLY A 166 19.31 -10.94 -28.85
N GLN A 167 18.46 -9.93 -28.88
CA GLN A 167 18.77 -8.62 -29.43
C GLN A 167 18.81 -7.54 -28.35
N ILE A 168 19.90 -6.74 -28.34
CA ILE A 168 20.04 -5.56 -27.49
C ILE A 168 19.83 -4.32 -28.36
N PRO A 169 18.67 -3.63 -28.22
CA PRO A 169 18.39 -2.41 -28.97
C PRO A 169 19.20 -1.22 -28.48
N LYS A 170 19.29 -0.21 -29.31
CA LYS A 170 19.69 1.15 -28.91
C LYS A 170 18.49 1.82 -28.25
N ILE A 171 18.71 2.57 -27.16
CA ILE A 171 17.65 3.24 -26.42
C ILE A 171 17.74 4.75 -26.66
N ASP A 172 16.66 5.34 -27.15
CA ASP A 172 16.52 6.78 -27.32
C ASP A 172 15.53 7.35 -26.30
N VAL A 173 16.07 8.09 -25.33
CA VAL A 173 15.29 8.77 -24.26
C VAL A 173 15.16 10.28 -24.50
N SER A 174 15.50 10.77 -25.69
CA SER A 174 15.52 12.21 -26.00
C SER A 174 14.16 12.90 -25.83
N LYS A 175 13.06 12.15 -25.96
CA LYS A 175 11.70 12.67 -25.75
C LYS A 175 11.29 12.73 -24.29
N VAL A 176 12.01 12.06 -23.37
CA VAL A 176 11.65 12.05 -21.95
C VAL A 176 12.05 13.37 -21.30
N ARG A 177 11.11 13.98 -20.60
CA ARG A 177 11.33 15.28 -19.92
C ARG A 177 12.51 15.20 -18.94
N PRO A 178 13.25 16.29 -18.76
CA PRO A 178 14.36 16.35 -17.84
C PRO A 178 13.90 16.26 -16.37
N ALA A 179 14.84 15.93 -15.48
CA ALA A 179 14.62 15.95 -14.05
C ALA A 179 14.16 17.35 -13.59
N GLY A 180 13.20 17.37 -12.65
CA GLY A 180 12.61 18.62 -12.13
C GLY A 180 11.45 19.18 -12.94
N ALA A 181 11.16 18.68 -14.15
CA ALA A 181 10.00 19.12 -14.92
C ALA A 181 8.68 18.75 -14.25
N ARG A 182 7.64 19.59 -14.40
CA ARG A 182 6.32 19.41 -13.78
C ARG A 182 5.57 18.17 -14.33
N LEU A 183 4.92 17.42 -13.43
CA LEU A 183 4.03 16.32 -13.77
C LEU A 183 2.56 16.77 -13.75
N LYS A 184 1.97 17.00 -14.94
CA LYS A 184 0.64 17.60 -15.09
C LYS A 184 -0.55 16.75 -14.57
N THR A 185 -0.42 15.42 -14.53
CA THR A 185 -1.56 14.52 -14.29
C THR A 185 -1.67 14.06 -12.85
N PHE A 186 -0.54 13.86 -12.16
CA PHE A 186 -0.48 13.35 -10.78
C PHE A 186 0.09 14.37 -9.79
N GLY A 187 0.57 15.50 -10.29
CA GLY A 187 1.33 16.47 -9.52
C GLY A 187 2.77 16.04 -9.25
N GLY A 188 3.61 16.98 -8.82
CA GLY A 188 5.02 16.76 -8.49
C GLY A 188 5.99 16.95 -9.65
N ARG A 189 7.25 16.55 -9.43
CA ARG A 189 8.38 16.77 -10.34
C ARG A 189 8.90 15.46 -10.92
N ALA A 190 9.34 15.50 -12.18
CA ALA A 190 9.91 14.35 -12.90
C ALA A 190 11.32 14.02 -12.41
N SER A 191 11.69 12.74 -12.44
CA SER A 191 13.04 12.26 -12.16
C SER A 191 14.01 12.36 -13.36
N GLY A 192 13.47 12.63 -14.54
CA GLY A 192 14.22 12.48 -15.79
C GLY A 192 14.34 11.02 -16.25
N PRO A 193 15.09 10.76 -17.32
CA PRO A 193 15.19 9.43 -17.94
C PRO A 193 16.12 8.45 -17.21
N GLN A 194 17.03 8.92 -16.37
CA GLN A 194 18.12 8.09 -15.83
C GLN A 194 17.64 6.83 -15.07
N PRO A 195 16.59 6.88 -14.24
CA PRO A 195 16.10 5.67 -13.57
C PRO A 195 15.65 4.59 -14.56
N LEU A 196 15.03 4.99 -15.66
CA LEU A 196 14.60 4.06 -16.71
C LEU A 196 15.80 3.46 -17.47
N VAL A 197 16.82 4.25 -17.76
CA VAL A 197 18.07 3.77 -18.37
C VAL A 197 18.74 2.74 -17.46
N ASN A 198 18.81 3.01 -16.17
CA ASN A 198 19.36 2.07 -15.17
C ASN A 198 18.59 0.74 -15.12
N LEU A 199 17.26 0.77 -15.28
CA LEU A 199 16.44 -0.45 -15.39
C LEU A 199 16.78 -1.22 -16.66
N PHE A 200 16.91 -0.53 -17.78
CA PHE A 200 17.22 -1.16 -19.07
C PHE A 200 18.58 -1.83 -19.05
N ASP A 201 19.60 -1.16 -18.51
CA ASP A 201 20.93 -1.73 -18.33
C ASP A 201 20.91 -2.95 -17.40
N PHE A 202 20.15 -2.88 -16.30
CA PHE A 202 19.96 -4.01 -15.39
C PHE A 202 19.31 -5.20 -16.09
N ALA A 203 18.24 -4.97 -16.86
CA ALA A 203 17.59 -6.02 -17.64
C ALA A 203 18.53 -6.65 -18.69
N ILE A 204 19.26 -5.83 -19.44
CA ILE A 204 20.23 -6.30 -20.44
C ILE A 204 21.28 -7.22 -19.79
N ASN A 205 21.84 -6.82 -18.65
CA ASN A 205 22.84 -7.63 -17.94
C ASN A 205 22.22 -8.95 -17.44
N THR A 206 21.04 -8.91 -16.82
CA THR A 206 20.33 -10.11 -16.37
C THR A 206 20.12 -11.11 -17.51
N PHE A 207 19.69 -10.64 -18.68
CA PHE A 207 19.48 -11.51 -19.85
C PHE A 207 20.78 -12.06 -20.45
N ARG A 208 21.85 -11.27 -20.45
CA ARG A 208 23.18 -11.77 -20.87
C ARG A 208 23.67 -12.90 -19.98
N ASP A 209 23.50 -12.76 -18.66
CA ASP A 209 23.91 -13.78 -17.68
C ASP A 209 23.03 -15.03 -17.75
N SER A 210 21.84 -14.91 -18.35
CA SER A 210 20.87 -15.98 -18.52
C SER A 210 20.84 -16.59 -19.92
N ALA A 211 21.79 -16.22 -20.81
CA ALA A 211 21.84 -16.70 -22.19
C ALA A 211 21.80 -18.25 -22.27
N GLY A 212 20.94 -18.79 -23.13
CA GLY A 212 20.75 -20.23 -23.33
C GLY A 212 19.93 -20.94 -22.26
N ARG A 213 19.42 -20.25 -21.26
CA ARG A 213 18.56 -20.84 -20.21
C ARG A 213 17.34 -19.94 -19.91
N LYS A 214 16.45 -20.44 -19.10
CA LYS A 214 15.34 -19.65 -18.57
C LYS A 214 15.82 -18.74 -17.43
N LEU A 215 15.16 -17.60 -17.26
CA LEU A 215 15.31 -16.80 -16.05
C LEU A 215 14.88 -17.65 -14.83
N ASP A 216 15.58 -17.49 -13.75
CA ASP A 216 15.20 -18.14 -12.48
C ASP A 216 14.32 -17.24 -11.59
N SER A 217 13.82 -17.81 -10.49
CA SER A 217 12.93 -17.09 -9.56
C SER A 217 13.56 -15.82 -8.99
N LEU A 218 14.86 -15.84 -8.67
CA LEU A 218 15.55 -14.68 -8.10
C LEU A 218 15.81 -13.61 -9.14
N GLU A 219 16.17 -13.97 -10.37
CA GLU A 219 16.33 -13.04 -11.48
C GLU A 219 15.01 -12.33 -11.82
N CYS A 220 13.91 -13.08 -11.86
CA CYS A 220 12.58 -12.50 -12.03
C CYS A 220 12.20 -11.58 -10.87
N HIS A 221 12.47 -11.98 -9.64
CA HIS A 221 12.27 -11.15 -8.44
C HIS A 221 13.06 -9.83 -8.55
N ASP A 222 14.33 -9.89 -8.88
CA ASP A 222 15.21 -8.72 -8.94
C ASP A 222 14.82 -7.76 -10.06
N LEU A 223 14.38 -8.27 -11.22
CA LEU A 223 13.81 -7.46 -12.31
C LEU A 223 12.56 -6.69 -11.85
N VAL A 224 11.62 -7.36 -11.17
CA VAL A 224 10.40 -6.70 -10.67
C VAL A 224 10.75 -5.66 -9.59
N CYS A 225 11.68 -5.97 -8.70
CA CYS A 225 12.16 -5.01 -7.71
C CYS A 225 12.81 -3.78 -8.38
N LYS A 226 13.57 -3.99 -9.45
CA LYS A 226 14.20 -2.91 -10.21
C LYS A 226 13.16 -2.03 -10.92
N VAL A 227 12.08 -2.61 -11.42
CA VAL A 227 10.91 -1.85 -11.90
C VAL A 227 10.34 -0.97 -10.78
N GLY A 228 10.19 -1.52 -9.58
CA GLY A 228 9.74 -0.77 -8.41
C GLY A 228 10.63 0.42 -8.08
N GLU A 229 11.94 0.26 -8.12
CA GLU A 229 12.92 1.34 -7.91
C GLU A 229 12.71 2.50 -8.88
N VAL A 230 12.51 2.20 -10.17
CA VAL A 230 12.26 3.22 -11.20
C VAL A 230 11.02 4.04 -10.88
N VAL A 231 9.96 3.39 -10.43
CA VAL A 231 8.70 4.07 -10.11
C VAL A 231 8.84 4.98 -8.89
N VAL A 232 9.59 4.58 -7.88
CA VAL A 232 9.84 5.39 -6.67
C VAL A 232 10.69 6.60 -7.02
N VAL A 233 11.84 6.38 -7.64
CA VAL A 233 12.76 7.44 -8.05
C VAL A 233 12.14 8.33 -9.15
N GLY A 234 11.25 7.77 -9.96
CA GLY A 234 10.51 8.46 -11.02
C GLY A 234 9.51 9.53 -10.54
N GLY A 235 9.41 9.78 -9.23
CA GLY A 235 8.50 10.77 -8.68
C GLY A 235 7.03 10.33 -8.72
N VAL A 236 6.74 9.10 -9.12
CA VAL A 236 5.41 8.50 -9.01
C VAL A 236 5.28 7.95 -7.60
N ARG A 237 4.23 8.34 -6.92
CA ARG A 237 3.98 7.97 -5.53
C ARG A 237 3.96 6.45 -5.34
N ARG A 238 4.80 5.91 -4.44
CA ARG A 238 4.87 4.54 -3.92
C ARG A 238 5.02 3.42 -4.96
N SER A 239 6.13 2.71 -4.89
CA SER A 239 6.15 1.30 -5.23
C SER A 239 5.88 0.50 -3.96
N ALA A 240 4.80 -0.27 -3.93
CA ALA A 240 4.55 -1.26 -2.89
C ALA A 240 4.48 -2.62 -3.57
N LEU A 241 5.37 -3.53 -3.16
CA LEU A 241 5.51 -4.86 -3.73
C LEU A 241 5.51 -5.93 -2.63
N ILE A 242 4.93 -7.09 -2.93
CA ILE A 242 5.16 -8.34 -2.19
C ILE A 242 5.51 -9.44 -3.18
N SER A 243 6.59 -10.19 -2.88
CA SER A 243 7.02 -11.33 -3.66
C SER A 243 6.62 -12.63 -2.99
N LEU A 244 5.96 -13.51 -3.72
CA LEU A 244 5.66 -14.86 -3.31
C LEU A 244 6.64 -15.83 -3.97
N SER A 245 7.18 -16.77 -3.21
CA SER A 245 8.15 -17.76 -3.70
C SER A 245 7.94 -19.12 -3.04
N ASN A 246 8.43 -20.19 -3.67
CA ASN A 246 8.35 -21.51 -3.09
C ASN A 246 9.09 -21.58 -1.75
N ILE A 247 8.50 -22.27 -0.80
CA ILE A 247 9.11 -22.48 0.53
C ILE A 247 10.51 -23.09 0.44
N GLN A 248 10.76 -23.94 -0.55
CA GLN A 248 12.04 -24.63 -0.77
C GLN A 248 13.05 -23.83 -1.59
N ASP A 249 12.73 -22.61 -2.01
CA ASP A 249 13.69 -21.79 -2.77
C ASP A 249 14.67 -21.05 -1.85
N ASP A 250 15.82 -21.67 -1.62
CA ASP A 250 16.88 -21.15 -0.75
C ASP A 250 17.48 -19.84 -1.26
N ARG A 251 17.52 -19.61 -2.57
CA ARG A 251 18.06 -18.38 -3.13
C ARG A 251 17.20 -17.19 -2.77
N VAL A 252 15.88 -17.32 -2.94
CA VAL A 252 14.94 -16.26 -2.55
C VAL A 252 14.85 -16.13 -1.02
N ARG A 253 14.92 -17.24 -0.26
CA ARG A 253 15.00 -17.19 1.21
C ARG A 253 16.17 -16.36 1.71
N LYS A 254 17.32 -16.48 1.04
CA LYS A 254 18.56 -15.80 1.41
C LYS A 254 18.76 -14.46 0.69
N ALA A 255 17.81 -14.02 -0.12
CA ALA A 255 17.94 -12.84 -0.98
C ALA A 255 18.23 -11.54 -0.20
N LYS A 256 17.81 -11.48 1.06
CA LYS A 256 18.03 -10.34 1.97
C LYS A 256 18.78 -10.76 3.23
N MET A 257 19.77 -11.63 3.09
CA MET A 257 20.71 -11.96 4.17
C MET A 257 22.05 -11.26 3.98
N GLY A 258 22.76 -10.99 5.06
CA GLY A 258 24.05 -10.28 5.04
C GLY A 258 23.90 -8.83 4.55
N GLN A 259 24.92 -8.32 3.89
CA GLN A 259 24.96 -6.94 3.37
C GLN A 259 24.36 -6.83 1.96
N TRP A 260 23.18 -7.43 1.74
CA TRP A 260 22.52 -7.48 0.44
C TRP A 260 22.25 -6.11 -0.18
N TRP A 261 22.07 -5.07 0.64
CA TRP A 261 21.78 -3.71 0.17
C TRP A 261 22.92 -3.04 -0.59
N GLU A 262 24.16 -3.48 -0.41
CA GLU A 262 25.31 -2.92 -1.13
C GLU A 262 25.26 -3.27 -2.64
N MET A 263 24.86 -4.50 -2.97
CA MET A 263 24.85 -5.01 -4.34
C MET A 263 23.44 -5.09 -4.95
N ASN A 264 22.42 -5.23 -4.14
CA ASN A 264 21.04 -5.52 -4.56
C ASN A 264 20.03 -4.64 -3.82
N GLY A 265 20.31 -3.35 -3.69
CA GLY A 265 19.46 -2.38 -2.97
C GLY A 265 18.00 -2.36 -3.44
N GLN A 266 17.72 -2.67 -4.72
CA GLN A 266 16.36 -2.77 -5.25
C GLN A 266 15.48 -3.79 -4.51
N ARG A 267 16.06 -4.82 -3.87
CA ARG A 267 15.31 -5.83 -3.10
C ARG A 267 14.56 -5.24 -1.89
N ALA A 268 14.95 -4.06 -1.42
CA ALA A 268 14.22 -3.33 -0.37
C ALA A 268 12.78 -2.97 -0.79
N LEU A 269 12.48 -2.94 -2.07
CA LEU A 269 11.17 -2.50 -2.57
C LEU A 269 10.08 -3.57 -2.51
N ALA A 270 10.42 -4.83 -2.24
CA ALA A 270 9.46 -5.91 -2.08
C ALA A 270 9.57 -6.54 -0.70
N ASN A 271 8.45 -6.78 -0.02
CA ASN A 271 8.37 -7.72 1.08
C ASN A 271 8.43 -9.14 0.50
N ASN A 272 9.20 -10.04 1.11
CA ASN A 272 9.29 -11.42 0.65
C ASN A 272 8.48 -12.35 1.55
N SER A 273 7.63 -13.19 0.95
CA SER A 273 6.84 -14.21 1.65
C SER A 273 7.02 -15.59 1.03
N ALA A 274 7.09 -16.60 1.88
CA ALA A 274 7.02 -18.00 1.45
C ALA A 274 5.56 -18.35 1.16
N CYS A 275 5.29 -18.92 -0.01
CA CYS A 275 3.97 -19.41 -0.39
C CYS A 275 3.80 -20.87 0.04
N TYR A 276 2.82 -21.11 0.90
CA TYR A 276 2.45 -22.45 1.36
C TYR A 276 1.23 -22.94 0.60
N THR A 277 1.36 -24.09 -0.06
CA THR A 277 0.27 -24.75 -0.80
C THR A 277 -0.34 -25.91 -0.03
N ARG A 278 0.18 -26.21 1.13
CA ARG A 278 -0.29 -27.21 2.11
C ARG A 278 0.33 -26.91 3.47
N THR A 279 -0.24 -27.49 4.52
CA THR A 279 0.39 -27.47 5.85
C THR A 279 1.78 -28.12 5.76
N PRO A 280 2.86 -27.43 6.13
CA PRO A 280 4.20 -27.99 6.10
C PRO A 280 4.37 -29.05 7.19
N ASP A 281 5.29 -30.03 6.97
CA ASP A 281 5.74 -30.85 8.08
C ASP A 281 6.49 -29.99 9.13
N MET A 282 6.58 -30.52 10.35
CA MET A 282 7.18 -29.81 11.48
C MET A 282 8.62 -29.36 11.20
N GLY A 283 9.42 -30.21 10.53
CA GLY A 283 10.84 -29.92 10.25
C GLY A 283 10.96 -28.70 9.31
N LEU A 284 10.17 -28.69 8.24
CA LEU A 284 10.14 -27.61 7.27
C LEU A 284 9.61 -26.30 7.90
N PHE A 285 8.55 -26.39 8.71
CA PHE A 285 8.04 -25.25 9.44
C PHE A 285 9.09 -24.64 10.38
N MET A 286 9.74 -25.45 11.19
CA MET A 286 10.77 -25.00 12.13
C MET A 286 11.97 -24.38 11.42
N HIS A 287 12.34 -24.90 10.24
CA HIS A 287 13.41 -24.33 9.43
C HIS A 287 13.06 -22.92 8.94
N GLU A 288 11.84 -22.71 8.41
CA GLU A 288 11.36 -21.38 7.99
C GLU A 288 11.19 -20.44 9.18
N TRP A 289 10.63 -20.91 10.28
CA TRP A 289 10.44 -20.13 11.50
C TRP A 289 11.76 -19.65 12.10
N LYS A 290 12.77 -20.52 12.10
CA LYS A 290 14.13 -20.16 12.50
C LYS A 290 14.75 -19.13 11.55
N SER A 291 14.59 -19.31 10.24
CA SER A 291 15.09 -18.36 9.24
C SER A 291 14.46 -16.98 9.43
N LEU A 292 13.16 -16.93 9.69
CA LEU A 292 12.44 -15.67 10.00
C LEU A 292 12.99 -15.02 11.27
N TYR A 293 13.19 -15.77 12.34
CA TYR A 293 13.78 -15.28 13.60
C TYR A 293 15.20 -14.74 13.37
N ASP A 294 16.04 -15.47 12.63
CA ASP A 294 17.44 -15.08 12.37
C ASP A 294 17.53 -13.83 11.48
N SER A 295 16.58 -13.61 10.60
CA SER A 295 16.59 -12.46 9.68
C SER A 295 16.50 -11.11 10.38
N LYS A 296 15.88 -11.04 11.55
CA LYS A 296 15.58 -9.82 12.32
C LYS A 296 14.76 -8.78 11.54
N SER A 297 14.38 -9.06 10.30
CA SER A 297 13.68 -8.16 9.38
C SER A 297 12.22 -8.56 9.11
N GLY A 298 11.74 -9.65 9.71
CA GLY A 298 10.39 -10.16 9.48
C GLY A 298 10.22 -10.91 8.15
N GLU A 299 11.29 -11.27 7.47
CA GLU A 299 11.25 -11.99 6.20
C GLU A 299 11.85 -13.41 6.32
N ARG A 300 11.31 -14.37 5.62
CA ARG A 300 10.11 -14.30 4.77
C ARG A 300 8.84 -14.37 5.63
N GLY A 301 7.84 -13.57 5.25
CA GLY A 301 6.49 -13.68 5.81
C GLY A 301 5.80 -14.98 5.36
N ILE A 302 4.60 -15.21 5.89
CA ILE A 302 3.77 -16.38 5.58
C ILE A 302 2.63 -15.98 4.66
N PHE A 303 2.58 -16.52 3.45
CA PHE A 303 1.39 -16.53 2.62
C PHE A 303 0.91 -17.98 2.47
N ASN A 304 -0.22 -18.31 3.08
CA ASN A 304 -0.80 -19.64 3.01
C ASN A 304 -1.95 -19.66 2.00
N ARG A 305 -1.68 -20.17 0.79
CA ARG A 305 -2.67 -20.29 -0.30
C ARG A 305 -3.78 -21.26 0.05
N GLU A 306 -3.48 -22.34 0.76
CA GLU A 306 -4.49 -23.30 1.19
C GLU A 306 -5.49 -22.67 2.17
N ALA A 307 -5.00 -21.91 3.15
CA ALA A 307 -5.88 -21.15 4.06
C ALA A 307 -6.70 -20.08 3.29
N ALA A 308 -6.12 -19.46 2.26
CA ALA A 308 -6.85 -18.52 1.41
C ALA A 308 -7.98 -19.23 0.61
N LYS A 309 -7.72 -20.42 0.04
CA LYS A 309 -8.74 -21.24 -0.63
C LYS A 309 -9.87 -21.64 0.32
N LYS A 310 -9.55 -22.10 1.53
CA LYS A 310 -10.54 -22.40 2.57
C LYS A 310 -11.38 -21.17 2.91
N LYS A 311 -10.74 -20.02 3.09
CA LYS A 311 -11.45 -18.78 3.41
C LYS A 311 -12.41 -18.35 2.29
N VAL A 312 -11.99 -18.44 1.04
CA VAL A 312 -12.81 -18.14 -0.13
C VAL A 312 -14.05 -19.05 -0.20
N ALA A 313 -13.90 -20.33 0.11
CA ALA A 313 -15.01 -21.30 0.06
C ALA A 313 -16.12 -21.01 1.10
N GLU A 314 -15.80 -20.33 2.21
CA GLU A 314 -16.76 -20.09 3.31
C GLU A 314 -18.01 -19.29 2.89
N ASN A 315 -17.90 -18.35 1.97
CA ASN A 315 -19.01 -17.46 1.60
C ASN A 315 -19.87 -17.97 0.44
N GLY A 316 -19.44 -19.00 -0.29
CA GLY A 316 -20.17 -19.63 -1.38
C GLY A 316 -20.38 -18.76 -2.63
N ARG A 317 -19.76 -17.58 -2.72
CA ARG A 317 -19.89 -16.63 -3.84
C ARG A 317 -18.65 -16.59 -4.73
N ARG A 318 -17.59 -17.29 -4.37
CA ARG A 318 -16.30 -17.23 -5.06
C ARG A 318 -15.76 -18.64 -5.30
N ASP A 319 -15.25 -18.88 -6.50
CA ASP A 319 -14.60 -20.15 -6.84
C ASP A 319 -13.26 -20.30 -6.08
N PRO A 320 -13.07 -21.34 -5.23
CA PRO A 320 -11.85 -21.55 -4.49
C PRO A 320 -10.71 -22.19 -5.31
N GLU A 321 -10.96 -22.64 -6.53
CA GLU A 321 -9.99 -23.41 -7.32
C GLU A 321 -8.91 -22.54 -8.00
N HIS A 322 -8.95 -21.23 -7.83
CA HIS A 322 -7.91 -20.35 -8.37
C HIS A 322 -6.59 -20.42 -7.58
N GLU A 323 -5.49 -20.20 -8.29
CA GLU A 323 -4.16 -20.06 -7.69
C GLU A 323 -4.00 -18.64 -7.10
N PHE A 324 -4.59 -18.45 -5.92
CA PHE A 324 -4.62 -17.15 -5.27
C PHE A 324 -3.23 -16.65 -4.87
N GLY A 325 -3.07 -15.36 -5.00
CA GLY A 325 -2.02 -14.55 -4.39
C GLY A 325 -2.63 -13.43 -3.55
N THR A 326 -1.87 -12.38 -3.34
CA THR A 326 -2.27 -11.28 -2.46
C THR A 326 -1.65 -9.95 -2.92
N ASN A 327 -2.18 -8.85 -2.41
CA ASN A 327 -1.60 -7.52 -2.55
C ASN A 327 -0.43 -7.29 -1.57
N PRO A 328 0.34 -6.20 -1.68
CA PRO A 328 1.55 -5.97 -0.88
C PRO A 328 1.39 -6.09 0.63
N CYS A 329 0.27 -5.63 1.16
CA CYS A 329 0.00 -5.71 2.61
C CYS A 329 -0.71 -7.01 3.03
N SER A 330 -1.01 -7.88 2.07
CA SER A 330 -1.58 -9.22 2.29
C SER A 330 -2.97 -9.29 2.90
N GLU A 331 -3.76 -8.21 2.86
CA GLU A 331 -5.16 -8.23 3.34
C GLU A 331 -6.15 -8.77 2.31
N ILE A 332 -5.85 -8.73 1.01
CA ILE A 332 -6.77 -9.13 -0.05
C ILE A 332 -6.34 -10.45 -0.69
N ILE A 333 -7.28 -11.38 -0.81
CA ILE A 333 -7.11 -12.61 -1.58
C ILE A 333 -7.45 -12.30 -3.03
N LEU A 334 -6.46 -12.40 -3.92
CA LEU A 334 -6.56 -12.07 -5.33
C LEU A 334 -6.27 -13.30 -6.19
N ARG A 335 -7.06 -13.52 -7.24
CA ARG A 335 -6.67 -14.45 -8.29
C ARG A 335 -5.67 -13.79 -9.25
N PRO A 336 -4.97 -14.55 -10.09
CA PRO A 336 -4.06 -13.98 -11.10
C PRO A 336 -4.73 -12.90 -11.93
N TYR A 337 -4.03 -11.79 -12.18
CA TYR A 337 -4.48 -10.67 -13.01
C TYR A 337 -5.79 -10.05 -12.52
N GLN A 338 -5.79 -9.60 -11.27
CA GLN A 338 -7.00 -9.03 -10.65
C GLN A 338 -6.69 -7.81 -9.79
N PHE A 339 -7.66 -6.90 -9.73
CA PHE A 339 -7.67 -5.73 -8.86
C PHE A 339 -8.72 -5.84 -7.75
N CYS A 340 -8.47 -5.11 -6.66
CA CYS A 340 -9.44 -4.86 -5.60
C CYS A 340 -9.38 -3.40 -5.16
N ASN A 341 -10.54 -2.80 -4.90
CA ASN A 341 -10.63 -1.47 -4.28
C ASN A 341 -10.88 -1.57 -2.77
N LEU A 342 -10.48 -0.54 -2.04
CA LEU A 342 -10.59 -0.47 -0.59
C LEU A 342 -11.44 0.72 -0.15
N THR A 343 -12.13 0.56 0.98
CA THR A 343 -12.73 1.64 1.78
C THR A 343 -12.42 1.39 3.24
N GLU A 344 -12.52 2.42 4.08
CA GLU A 344 -12.23 2.28 5.51
C GLU A 344 -13.38 2.83 6.36
N VAL A 345 -13.81 2.05 7.33
CA VAL A 345 -14.67 2.47 8.44
C VAL A 345 -13.76 3.01 9.54
N VAL A 346 -13.97 4.23 9.96
CA VAL A 346 -13.18 4.86 11.02
C VAL A 346 -13.91 4.67 12.35
N ILE A 347 -13.34 3.84 13.20
CA ILE A 347 -13.87 3.53 14.53
C ILE A 347 -13.37 4.59 15.51
N ARG A 348 -14.30 5.13 16.30
CA ARG A 348 -14.02 6.10 17.36
C ARG A 348 -14.29 5.49 18.73
N ALA A 349 -13.60 5.96 19.75
CA ALA A 349 -13.76 5.47 21.13
C ALA A 349 -15.20 5.52 21.64
N ILE A 350 -16.00 6.45 21.12
CA ILE A 350 -17.39 6.68 21.51
C ILE A 350 -18.43 5.95 20.67
N ASP A 351 -18.03 5.26 19.60
CA ASP A 351 -18.96 4.58 18.69
C ASP A 351 -19.67 3.43 19.40
N GLU A 352 -20.97 3.37 19.22
CA GLU A 352 -21.82 2.24 19.61
C GLU A 352 -22.02 1.28 18.42
N ALA A 353 -22.59 0.11 18.68
CA ALA A 353 -22.85 -0.89 17.65
C ALA A 353 -23.68 -0.35 16.46
N LYS A 354 -24.64 0.56 16.73
CA LYS A 354 -25.44 1.21 15.68
C LYS A 354 -24.60 2.13 14.77
N ASP A 355 -23.64 2.86 15.36
CA ASP A 355 -22.76 3.77 14.64
C ASP A 355 -21.81 2.97 13.74
N LEU A 356 -21.21 1.90 14.27
CA LEU A 356 -20.37 0.99 13.52
C LEU A 356 -21.12 0.39 12.31
N LYS A 357 -22.34 -0.08 12.49
CA LYS A 357 -23.17 -0.62 11.40
C LYS A 357 -23.51 0.43 10.35
N ARG A 358 -23.86 1.67 10.76
CA ARG A 358 -24.09 2.79 9.84
C ARG A 358 -22.85 3.06 9.00
N LYS A 359 -21.68 3.18 9.63
CA LYS A 359 -20.41 3.43 8.95
C LYS A 359 -20.04 2.29 7.98
N VAL A 360 -20.25 1.02 8.38
CA VAL A 360 -20.05 -0.15 7.50
C VAL A 360 -20.97 -0.07 6.27
N ARG A 361 -22.23 0.28 6.43
CA ARG A 361 -23.18 0.46 5.31
C ARG A 361 -22.66 1.52 4.32
N LEU A 362 -22.25 2.69 4.81
CA LEU A 362 -21.75 3.79 3.97
C LEU A 362 -20.45 3.42 3.25
N ALA A 363 -19.49 2.81 3.96
CA ALA A 363 -18.23 2.37 3.37
C ALA A 363 -18.44 1.29 2.29
N SER A 364 -19.39 0.37 2.51
CA SER A 364 -19.73 -0.68 1.55
C SER A 364 -20.41 -0.12 0.30
N GLN A 365 -21.25 0.90 0.45
CA GLN A 365 -21.85 1.63 -0.66
C GLN A 365 -20.77 2.32 -1.51
N LEU A 366 -19.84 3.05 -0.87
CA LEU A 366 -18.72 3.70 -1.56
C LEU A 366 -17.86 2.68 -2.33
N GLY A 367 -17.52 1.55 -1.69
CA GLY A 367 -16.75 0.49 -2.31
C GLY A 367 -17.47 -0.12 -3.52
N THR A 368 -18.78 -0.32 -3.43
CA THR A 368 -19.58 -0.83 -4.55
C THR A 368 -19.56 0.15 -5.73
N TYR A 369 -19.65 1.44 -5.48
CA TYR A 369 -19.49 2.46 -6.53
C TYR A 369 -18.09 2.43 -7.15
N GLN A 370 -17.04 2.36 -6.35
CA GLN A 370 -15.66 2.28 -6.84
C GLN A 370 -15.41 1.01 -7.67
N SER A 371 -16.12 -0.10 -7.41
CA SER A 371 -15.99 -1.34 -8.19
C SER A 371 -16.48 -1.21 -9.64
N THR A 372 -17.16 -0.11 -10.00
CA THR A 372 -17.57 0.19 -11.38
C THR A 372 -16.45 0.75 -12.25
N LEU A 373 -15.31 1.11 -11.66
CA LEU A 373 -14.16 1.66 -12.36
C LEU A 373 -13.37 0.56 -13.08
N THR A 374 -13.81 0.13 -14.27
CA THR A 374 -13.23 -1.01 -15.00
C THR A 374 -12.70 -0.68 -16.39
N ASP A 375 -12.58 0.60 -16.76
CA ASP A 375 -11.93 1.02 -18.01
C ASP A 375 -10.40 0.93 -17.88
N ILE A 376 -9.89 -0.30 -18.06
CA ILE A 376 -8.47 -0.67 -17.96
C ILE A 376 -7.92 -0.80 -19.38
N LYS A 377 -7.14 0.18 -19.84
CA LYS A 377 -6.79 0.31 -21.27
C LYS A 377 -5.48 -0.37 -21.67
N TYR A 378 -4.45 -0.29 -20.87
CA TYR A 378 -3.10 -0.77 -21.24
C TYR A 378 -2.92 -2.27 -21.04
N LEU A 379 -3.47 -2.79 -19.96
CA LEU A 379 -3.27 -4.17 -19.52
C LEU A 379 -3.98 -5.17 -20.42
N ARG A 380 -3.54 -6.44 -20.39
CA ARG A 380 -4.26 -7.52 -21.08
C ARG A 380 -5.73 -7.59 -20.64
N LYS A 381 -6.61 -7.98 -21.58
CA LYS A 381 -8.07 -8.05 -21.35
C LYS A 381 -8.45 -8.85 -20.10
N ILE A 382 -7.69 -9.88 -19.75
CA ILE A 382 -7.93 -10.72 -18.58
C ILE A 382 -8.02 -9.92 -17.26
N TRP A 383 -7.31 -8.82 -17.13
CA TRP A 383 -7.38 -7.95 -15.96
C TRP A 383 -8.77 -7.34 -15.79
N ARG A 384 -9.30 -6.84 -16.88
CA ARG A 384 -10.66 -6.28 -16.90
C ARG A 384 -11.70 -7.36 -16.65
N ASP A 385 -11.63 -8.48 -17.39
CA ASP A 385 -12.59 -9.58 -17.29
C ASP A 385 -12.66 -10.12 -15.84
N ASN A 386 -11.51 -10.38 -15.21
CA ASN A 386 -11.45 -10.87 -13.83
C ASN A 386 -11.97 -9.84 -12.81
N THR A 387 -11.68 -8.57 -13.02
CA THR A 387 -12.14 -7.49 -12.14
C THR A 387 -13.65 -7.28 -12.26
N GLU A 388 -14.20 -7.34 -13.47
CA GLU A 388 -15.64 -7.22 -13.72
C GLU A 388 -16.45 -8.41 -13.21
N GLU A 389 -15.90 -9.62 -13.32
CA GLU A 389 -16.55 -10.84 -12.84
C GLU A 389 -16.72 -10.84 -11.32
N GLU A 390 -15.67 -10.57 -10.57
CA GLU A 390 -15.70 -10.68 -9.11
C GLU A 390 -15.97 -9.37 -8.37
N ARG A 391 -15.77 -8.20 -8.97
CA ARG A 391 -16.05 -6.87 -8.37
C ARG A 391 -15.58 -6.74 -6.92
N LEU A 392 -14.37 -7.21 -6.60
CA LEU A 392 -13.89 -7.30 -5.23
C LEU A 392 -13.92 -5.98 -4.47
N LEU A 393 -14.38 -6.02 -3.24
CA LEU A 393 -14.29 -4.95 -2.25
C LEU A 393 -13.35 -5.35 -1.12
N GLY A 394 -12.74 -4.35 -0.49
CA GLY A 394 -12.04 -4.46 0.77
C GLY A 394 -12.56 -3.39 1.72
N VAL A 395 -13.76 -3.59 2.29
CA VAL A 395 -14.27 -2.75 3.37
C VAL A 395 -13.47 -3.08 4.61
N SER A 396 -12.61 -2.15 5.02
CA SER A 396 -11.68 -2.30 6.14
C SER A 396 -12.16 -1.54 7.37
N LEU A 397 -11.71 -1.99 8.53
CA LEU A 397 -11.90 -1.31 9.82
C LEU A 397 -10.57 -0.69 10.25
N THR A 398 -10.57 0.58 10.67
CA THR A 398 -9.42 1.25 11.28
C THR A 398 -9.82 1.89 12.59
N GLY A 399 -8.91 1.92 13.58
CA GLY A 399 -9.25 2.33 14.95
C GLY A 399 -9.82 1.19 15.82
N ILE A 400 -9.57 -0.07 15.46
CA ILE A 400 -10.09 -1.23 16.23
C ILE A 400 -9.64 -1.15 17.69
N MET A 401 -8.40 -0.72 17.94
CA MET A 401 -7.81 -0.62 19.28
C MET A 401 -8.15 0.69 20.02
N ASP A 402 -9.00 1.53 19.43
CA ASP A 402 -9.47 2.77 20.05
C ASP A 402 -10.85 2.61 20.72
N ASN A 403 -11.55 1.47 20.55
CA ASN A 403 -12.92 1.27 21.01
C ASN A 403 -13.11 -0.09 21.69
N GLN A 404 -13.71 -0.10 22.87
CA GLN A 404 -13.87 -1.30 23.69
C GLN A 404 -14.66 -2.42 23.00
N LEU A 405 -15.74 -2.10 22.26
CA LEU A 405 -16.55 -3.10 21.54
C LEU A 405 -15.73 -3.85 20.49
N THR A 406 -14.84 -3.14 19.79
CA THR A 406 -14.01 -3.72 18.73
C THR A 406 -12.76 -4.40 19.28
N ILE A 407 -12.24 -3.99 20.45
CA ILE A 407 -11.18 -4.70 21.19
C ILE A 407 -11.71 -6.05 21.70
N GLU A 408 -12.91 -6.08 22.29
CA GLU A 408 -13.56 -7.32 22.74
C GLU A 408 -13.86 -8.28 21.59
N ALA A 409 -14.09 -7.72 20.40
CA ALA A 409 -14.31 -8.47 19.16
C ALA A 409 -15.40 -9.57 19.27
N ASP A 410 -16.56 -9.20 19.85
CA ASP A 410 -17.69 -10.14 19.98
C ASP A 410 -18.08 -10.74 18.62
N PRO A 411 -18.07 -12.08 18.46
CA PRO A 411 -18.38 -12.74 17.20
C PRO A 411 -19.74 -12.37 16.60
N LYS A 412 -20.77 -12.12 17.44
CA LYS A 412 -22.10 -11.73 16.95
C LYS A 412 -22.10 -10.34 16.34
N LEU A 413 -21.42 -9.39 17.00
CA LEU A 413 -21.27 -8.03 16.48
C LEU A 413 -20.51 -8.06 15.15
N LEU A 414 -19.35 -8.70 15.10
CA LEU A 414 -18.52 -8.77 13.89
C LEU A 414 -19.26 -9.43 12.72
N LYS A 415 -19.96 -10.54 12.95
CA LYS A 415 -20.79 -11.20 11.92
C LYS A 415 -21.91 -10.27 11.42
N SER A 416 -22.61 -9.58 12.33
CA SER A 416 -23.68 -8.66 11.95
C SER A 416 -23.17 -7.46 11.13
N MET A 417 -21.96 -6.97 11.42
CA MET A 417 -21.29 -5.94 10.63
C MET A 417 -20.91 -6.46 9.24
N ARG A 418 -20.35 -7.68 9.14
CA ARG A 418 -20.04 -8.33 7.87
C ARG A 418 -21.31 -8.53 7.01
N GLU A 419 -22.37 -9.01 7.60
CA GLU A 419 -23.67 -9.18 6.93
C GLU A 419 -24.19 -7.84 6.39
N MET A 420 -24.09 -6.76 7.17
CA MET A 420 -24.42 -5.41 6.72
C MET A 420 -23.60 -5.01 5.48
N ALA A 421 -22.30 -5.29 5.45
CA ALA A 421 -21.45 -5.00 4.30
C ALA A 421 -21.88 -5.79 3.05
N VAL A 422 -22.12 -7.09 3.21
CA VAL A 422 -22.51 -8.00 2.12
C VAL A 422 -23.88 -7.61 1.54
N GLU A 423 -24.89 -7.37 2.38
CA GLU A 423 -26.23 -7.01 1.93
C GLU A 423 -26.25 -5.62 1.27
N THR A 424 -25.51 -4.65 1.81
CA THR A 424 -25.36 -3.33 1.18
C THR A 424 -24.75 -3.44 -0.23
N ASN A 425 -23.69 -4.22 -0.36
CA ASN A 425 -23.06 -4.46 -1.68
C ASN A 425 -24.06 -5.12 -2.64
N LYS A 426 -24.78 -6.15 -2.20
CA LYS A 426 -25.79 -6.85 -3.01
C LYS A 426 -26.87 -5.90 -3.53
N ASP A 427 -27.39 -5.03 -2.66
CA ASP A 427 -28.44 -4.07 -3.00
C ASP A 427 -27.96 -3.04 -4.04
N PHE A 428 -26.77 -2.46 -3.82
CA PHE A 428 -26.23 -1.47 -4.76
C PHE A 428 -25.72 -2.11 -6.05
N ALA A 429 -25.14 -3.30 -6.01
CA ALA A 429 -24.77 -4.03 -7.21
C ALA A 429 -25.98 -4.29 -8.11
N LYS A 430 -27.13 -4.68 -7.51
CA LYS A 430 -28.39 -4.85 -8.24
C LYS A 430 -28.87 -3.54 -8.89
N LYS A 431 -28.80 -2.42 -8.17
CA LYS A 431 -29.18 -1.09 -8.69
C LYS A 431 -28.28 -0.65 -9.84
N LEU A 432 -26.99 -0.97 -9.75
CA LEU A 432 -25.99 -0.67 -10.77
C LEU A 432 -25.99 -1.67 -11.95
N LYS A 433 -26.72 -2.76 -11.83
CA LYS A 433 -26.75 -3.88 -12.81
C LYS A 433 -25.36 -4.49 -13.04
N ILE A 434 -24.62 -4.68 -11.99
CA ILE A 434 -23.31 -5.36 -11.97
C ILE A 434 -23.37 -6.60 -11.09
N PRO A 435 -22.43 -7.56 -11.24
CA PRO A 435 -22.33 -8.68 -10.32
C PRO A 435 -22.14 -8.22 -8.87
N GLN A 436 -22.74 -8.96 -7.93
CA GLN A 436 -22.42 -8.81 -6.52
C GLN A 436 -20.93 -9.16 -6.29
N SER A 437 -20.26 -8.42 -5.43
CA SER A 437 -18.86 -8.68 -5.11
C SER A 437 -18.66 -10.08 -4.53
N ALA A 438 -17.67 -10.80 -5.05
CA ALA A 438 -17.37 -12.15 -4.60
C ALA A 438 -16.79 -12.18 -3.17
N ALA A 439 -16.16 -11.07 -2.72
CA ALA A 439 -15.74 -10.85 -1.35
C ALA A 439 -15.79 -9.35 -1.03
N THR A 440 -16.08 -8.98 0.23
CA THR A 440 -16.39 -7.59 0.60
C THR A 440 -15.54 -7.05 1.74
N THR A 441 -15.10 -7.85 2.70
CA THR A 441 -14.52 -7.36 3.96
C THR A 441 -13.09 -7.81 4.20
N CYS A 442 -12.28 -6.91 4.76
CA CYS A 442 -10.90 -7.15 5.13
C CYS A 442 -10.49 -6.28 6.33
N ILE A 443 -9.26 -6.41 6.78
CA ILE A 443 -8.60 -5.39 7.60
C ILE A 443 -7.24 -5.11 6.98
N LYS A 444 -7.04 -3.87 6.53
CA LYS A 444 -5.75 -3.42 6.02
C LYS A 444 -4.94 -2.72 7.13
N PRO A 445 -3.61 -2.75 7.07
CA PRO A 445 -2.80 -1.84 7.87
C PRO A 445 -2.98 -0.43 7.29
N SER A 446 -3.78 0.39 7.98
CA SER A 446 -4.10 1.74 7.54
C SER A 446 -2.90 2.67 7.79
N GLY A 447 -2.13 2.96 6.74
CA GLY A 447 -0.99 3.86 6.85
C GLY A 447 -1.43 5.34 6.86
N THR A 448 -1.44 5.97 5.68
CA THR A 448 -1.77 7.41 5.55
C THR A 448 -3.20 7.75 5.98
N VAL A 449 -4.18 6.84 5.78
CA VAL A 449 -5.56 7.11 6.19
C VAL A 449 -5.67 7.23 7.71
N SER A 450 -5.08 6.29 8.49
CA SER A 450 -5.11 6.38 9.95
C SER A 450 -4.47 7.67 10.49
N GLN A 451 -3.47 8.20 9.80
CA GLN A 451 -2.86 9.48 10.14
C GLN A 451 -3.79 10.67 9.84
N LEU A 452 -4.47 10.65 8.69
CA LEU A 452 -5.43 11.69 8.32
C LEU A 452 -6.62 11.72 9.29
N VAL A 453 -7.13 10.54 9.65
CA VAL A 453 -8.33 10.45 10.49
C VAL A 453 -8.02 10.41 11.99
N ASP A 454 -6.76 10.35 12.38
CA ASP A 454 -6.29 10.19 13.77
C ASP A 454 -6.94 8.97 14.45
N SER A 455 -6.57 7.78 14.02
CA SER A 455 -7.01 6.50 14.58
C SER A 455 -5.84 5.53 14.76
N ALA A 456 -6.04 4.49 15.57
CA ALA A 456 -5.17 3.32 15.54
C ALA A 456 -5.20 2.70 14.13
N SER A 457 -4.07 2.17 13.67
CA SER A 457 -3.91 1.67 12.30
C SER A 457 -4.50 0.26 12.13
N GLY A 458 -5.69 0.14 11.57
CA GLY A 458 -6.34 -1.16 11.36
C GLY A 458 -6.54 -1.90 12.68
N ILE A 459 -5.94 -3.09 12.78
CA ILE A 459 -5.98 -3.96 13.98
C ILE A 459 -4.77 -3.73 14.92
N HIS A 460 -3.85 -2.82 14.56
CA HIS A 460 -2.68 -2.54 15.38
C HIS A 460 -3.03 -1.65 16.57
N THR A 461 -2.27 -1.81 17.65
CA THR A 461 -2.34 -0.97 18.84
C THR A 461 -1.87 0.46 18.56
N ARG A 462 -2.21 1.40 19.43
CA ARG A 462 -1.54 2.70 19.48
C ARG A 462 -0.09 2.54 19.91
N HIS A 463 0.75 3.52 19.55
CA HIS A 463 2.17 3.48 19.90
C HIS A 463 2.37 3.55 21.44
N SER A 464 1.83 4.58 22.07
CA SER A 464 1.77 4.78 23.52
C SER A 464 0.67 5.77 23.87
N ASP A 465 0.44 6.04 25.16
CA ASP A 465 -0.55 7.02 25.62
C ASP A 465 -0.24 8.43 25.10
N TYR A 466 1.05 8.82 25.17
CA TYR A 466 1.57 10.09 24.67
C TYR A 466 2.82 9.83 23.86
N TYR A 467 2.90 10.41 22.67
CA TYR A 467 4.05 10.24 21.80
C TYR A 467 4.27 11.45 20.89
N ILE A 468 5.48 11.56 20.37
CA ILE A 468 5.80 12.48 19.29
C ILE A 468 5.65 11.72 17.97
N ARG A 469 4.91 12.28 17.04
CA ARG A 469 4.93 11.89 15.64
C ARG A 469 5.86 12.81 14.87
N THR A 470 6.94 12.28 14.31
CA THR A 470 7.87 13.06 13.50
C THR A 470 7.54 12.93 12.01
N VAL A 471 7.73 14.01 11.27
CA VAL A 471 7.66 14.00 9.80
C VAL A 471 8.87 14.75 9.24
N ARG A 472 9.37 14.25 8.11
CA ARG A 472 10.49 14.84 7.40
C ARG A 472 9.99 15.66 6.22
N GLY A 473 10.53 16.86 6.05
CA GLY A 473 10.24 17.74 4.92
C GLY A 473 11.55 18.23 4.28
N ASP A 474 11.61 18.18 2.96
CA ASP A 474 12.71 18.79 2.22
C ASP A 474 12.69 20.33 2.43
N ASN A 475 13.83 20.90 2.74
CA ASN A 475 13.97 22.34 2.99
C ASN A 475 13.59 23.21 1.79
N LYS A 476 13.53 22.66 0.58
CA LYS A 476 13.08 23.35 -0.63
C LYS A 476 11.58 23.25 -0.88
N ASP A 477 10.87 22.38 -0.12
CA ASP A 477 9.43 22.23 -0.27
C ASP A 477 8.70 23.47 0.32
N PRO A 478 7.83 24.13 -0.45
CA PRO A 478 7.01 25.23 0.02
C PRO A 478 6.23 24.92 1.30
N LEU A 479 5.69 23.72 1.43
CA LEU A 479 4.97 23.28 2.62
C LEU A 479 5.90 23.24 3.85
N THR A 480 7.14 22.78 3.67
CA THR A 480 8.16 22.79 4.73
C THR A 480 8.50 24.20 5.16
N GLN A 481 8.70 25.12 4.22
CA GLN A 481 8.99 26.53 4.56
C GLN A 481 7.83 27.20 5.30
N MET A 482 6.61 27.03 4.82
CA MET A 482 5.42 27.57 5.47
C MET A 482 5.30 27.04 6.92
N MET A 483 5.49 25.75 7.14
CA MET A 483 5.41 25.15 8.49
C MET A 483 6.46 25.73 9.44
N LYS A 484 7.68 25.99 8.95
CA LYS A 484 8.74 26.64 9.73
C LYS A 484 8.35 28.07 10.12
N ASP A 485 7.91 28.85 9.15
CA ASP A 485 7.55 30.26 9.34
C ASP A 485 6.34 30.43 10.28
N GLN A 486 5.41 29.47 10.27
CA GLN A 486 4.29 29.43 11.21
C GLN A 486 4.64 28.83 12.58
N GLY A 487 5.89 28.46 12.81
CA GLY A 487 6.42 28.11 14.13
C GLY A 487 6.13 26.69 14.58
N ILE A 488 5.87 25.72 13.67
CA ILE A 488 5.81 24.30 14.05
C ILE A 488 7.19 23.86 14.53
N PRO A 489 7.31 23.22 15.71
CA PRO A 489 8.58 22.76 16.24
C PRO A 489 9.30 21.83 15.24
N HIS A 490 10.54 22.15 14.94
CA HIS A 490 11.36 21.39 14.01
C HIS A 490 12.84 21.47 14.36
N GLU A 491 13.60 20.53 13.84
CA GLU A 491 15.06 20.47 13.95
C GLU A 491 15.67 19.94 12.64
N PRO A 492 16.97 20.16 12.39
CA PRO A 492 17.64 19.55 11.25
C PRO A 492 17.64 18.02 11.35
N ASP A 493 17.49 17.32 10.23
CA ASP A 493 17.61 15.86 10.17
C ASP A 493 19.06 15.43 10.50
N VAL A 494 19.22 14.39 11.33
CA VAL A 494 20.55 13.94 11.76
C VAL A 494 21.41 13.40 10.63
N MET A 495 20.79 12.86 9.57
CA MET A 495 21.51 12.27 8.42
C MET A 495 21.78 13.32 7.33
N ASN A 496 20.81 14.22 7.08
CA ASN A 496 20.84 15.21 6.00
C ASN A 496 20.49 16.62 6.49
N PRO A 497 21.23 17.20 7.45
CA PRO A 497 20.84 18.42 8.18
C PRO A 497 20.69 19.66 7.29
N SER A 498 21.41 19.74 6.18
CA SER A 498 21.33 20.87 5.23
C SER A 498 20.12 20.79 4.29
N VAL A 499 19.52 19.62 4.12
CA VAL A 499 18.49 19.36 3.09
C VAL A 499 17.13 19.09 3.71
N VAL A 500 17.09 18.44 4.89
CA VAL A 500 15.86 17.94 5.49
C VAL A 500 15.65 18.54 6.89
N SER A 501 14.41 18.90 7.18
CA SER A 501 13.95 19.25 8.52
C SER A 501 12.96 18.22 9.05
N VAL A 502 13.05 17.94 10.34
CA VAL A 502 12.18 17.00 11.07
C VAL A 502 11.23 17.79 11.95
N PHE A 503 9.94 17.68 11.69
CA PHE A 503 8.89 18.31 12.47
C PHE A 503 8.33 17.35 13.51
N SER A 504 8.01 17.87 14.70
CA SER A 504 7.52 17.11 15.84
C SER A 504 6.06 17.48 16.16
N PHE A 505 5.17 16.49 16.09
CA PHE A 505 3.75 16.66 16.42
C PHE A 505 3.44 15.85 17.68
N PRO A 506 3.18 16.50 18.82
CA PRO A 506 2.76 15.81 20.03
C PRO A 506 1.36 15.24 19.87
N THR A 507 1.20 13.95 20.13
CA THR A 507 -0.04 13.18 19.96
C THR A 507 -0.42 12.49 21.25
N ALA A 508 -1.72 12.43 21.57
CA ALA A 508 -2.26 11.66 22.68
C ALA A 508 -3.25 10.63 22.17
N SER A 509 -3.15 9.40 22.66
CA SER A 509 -4.12 8.35 22.36
C SER A 509 -5.47 8.61 23.04
N PRO A 510 -6.59 8.18 22.46
CA PRO A 510 -7.89 8.25 23.14
C PRO A 510 -7.87 7.47 24.45
N LYS A 511 -8.65 7.93 25.42
CA LYS A 511 -8.79 7.20 26.70
C LYS A 511 -9.38 5.80 26.45
N GLY A 512 -8.70 4.78 26.96
CA GLY A 512 -9.10 3.37 26.83
C GLY A 512 -8.63 2.71 25.55
N ALA A 513 -7.84 3.40 24.70
CA ALA A 513 -7.15 2.78 23.60
C ALA A 513 -6.05 1.84 24.13
N VAL A 514 -5.84 0.73 23.41
CA VAL A 514 -4.76 -0.23 23.73
C VAL A 514 -3.45 0.22 23.10
N THR A 515 -2.37 0.20 23.88
CA THR A 515 -1.03 0.53 23.42
C THR A 515 -0.18 -0.73 23.19
N ARG A 516 0.95 -0.57 22.48
CA ARG A 516 1.81 -1.70 22.06
C ARG A 516 2.38 -2.54 23.21
N ASP A 517 2.52 -1.95 24.40
CA ASP A 517 3.12 -2.63 25.55
C ASP A 517 2.10 -3.41 26.39
N GLU A 518 0.81 -3.18 26.15
CA GLU A 518 -0.27 -3.82 26.91
C GLU A 518 -0.64 -5.21 26.38
N PHE A 519 -0.29 -5.53 25.12
CA PHE A 519 -0.59 -6.82 24.52
C PHE A 519 0.66 -7.68 24.33
N THR A 520 0.52 -8.97 24.63
CA THR A 520 1.47 -10.01 24.21
C THR A 520 1.26 -10.34 22.72
N ALA A 521 2.24 -11.01 22.12
CA ALA A 521 2.10 -11.47 20.73
C ALA A 521 0.92 -12.45 20.55
N ILE A 522 0.66 -13.31 21.54
CA ILE A 522 -0.48 -14.24 21.52
C ILE A 522 -1.82 -13.51 21.59
N GLU A 523 -1.97 -12.51 22.46
CA GLU A 523 -3.20 -11.71 22.52
C GLU A 523 -3.49 -11.00 21.21
N GLN A 524 -2.47 -10.46 20.52
CA GLN A 524 -2.61 -9.88 19.19
C GLN A 524 -3.09 -10.92 18.17
N LEU A 525 -2.54 -12.13 18.20
CA LEU A 525 -2.92 -13.23 17.33
C LEU A 525 -4.34 -13.74 17.59
N GLU A 526 -4.77 -13.78 18.86
CA GLU A 526 -6.15 -14.19 19.22
C GLU A 526 -7.19 -13.18 18.71
N ILE A 527 -6.90 -11.88 18.79
CA ILE A 527 -7.76 -10.85 18.20
C ILE A 527 -7.76 -10.97 16.67
N TRP A 528 -6.58 -11.14 16.05
CA TRP A 528 -6.46 -11.39 14.62
C TRP A 528 -7.36 -12.56 14.17
N LEU A 529 -7.33 -13.67 14.91
CA LEU A 529 -8.11 -14.87 14.61
C LEU A 529 -9.63 -14.63 14.73
N ARG A 530 -10.07 -13.85 15.73
CA ARG A 530 -11.50 -13.47 15.87
C ARG A 530 -11.99 -12.67 14.67
N TYR A 531 -11.20 -11.70 14.19
CA TYR A 531 -11.52 -10.92 13.00
C TYR A 531 -11.46 -11.76 11.72
N GLN A 532 -10.47 -12.65 11.59
CA GLN A 532 -10.36 -13.60 10.48
C GLN A 532 -11.63 -14.45 10.34
N ARG A 533 -12.14 -14.97 11.45
CA ARG A 533 -13.30 -15.86 11.46
C ARG A 533 -14.65 -15.15 11.28
N ASN A 534 -14.79 -13.94 11.82
CA ASN A 534 -16.10 -13.33 12.00
C ASN A 534 -16.35 -12.09 11.14
N TRP A 535 -15.32 -11.33 10.79
CA TRP A 535 -15.43 -10.12 9.97
C TRP A 535 -14.94 -10.32 8.54
N CYS A 536 -13.73 -10.85 8.33
CA CYS A 536 -13.10 -10.88 7.04
C CYS A 536 -13.68 -11.94 6.10
N GLU A 537 -14.00 -11.57 4.87
CA GLU A 537 -14.15 -12.48 3.72
C GLU A 537 -12.84 -12.61 2.95
N HIS A 538 -11.96 -11.62 3.05
CA HIS A 538 -10.54 -11.71 2.72
C HIS A 538 -9.73 -12.07 3.98
N LYS A 539 -8.81 -11.21 4.39
CA LYS A 539 -7.95 -11.45 5.56
C LYS A 539 -7.78 -10.19 6.40
N PRO A 540 -7.48 -10.30 7.68
CA PRO A 540 -6.85 -9.21 8.41
C PRO A 540 -5.36 -9.24 8.15
N SER A 541 -4.77 -8.09 7.82
CA SER A 541 -3.32 -7.94 7.75
C SER A 541 -2.81 -7.37 9.07
N CYS A 542 -1.86 -8.05 9.66
CA CYS A 542 -1.26 -7.65 10.92
C CYS A 542 0.24 -7.95 10.94
N THR A 543 1.00 -7.04 11.54
CA THR A 543 2.35 -7.32 11.99
C THR A 543 2.37 -7.46 13.49
N VAL A 544 2.75 -8.63 13.95
CA VAL A 544 2.85 -8.97 15.37
C VAL A 544 4.26 -8.68 15.86
N SER A 545 4.36 -7.84 16.89
CA SER A 545 5.62 -7.60 17.59
C SER A 545 5.88 -8.73 18.60
N VAL A 546 7.00 -9.44 18.44
CA VAL A 546 7.32 -10.63 19.23
C VAL A 546 8.52 -10.36 20.12
N ARG A 547 8.33 -10.42 21.44
CA ARG A 547 9.41 -10.29 22.41
C ARG A 547 10.33 -11.52 22.37
N SER A 548 11.57 -11.35 22.78
CA SER A 548 12.61 -12.42 22.66
C SER A 548 12.19 -13.77 23.25
N HIS A 549 11.42 -13.78 24.33
CA HIS A 549 10.96 -14.98 25.00
C HIS A 549 9.69 -15.59 24.39
N GLU A 550 8.94 -14.85 23.55
CA GLU A 550 7.66 -15.28 22.99
C GLU A 550 7.79 -16.11 21.70
N TRP A 551 8.93 -16.08 21.02
CA TRP A 551 9.10 -16.67 19.67
C TRP A 551 8.73 -18.14 19.56
N MET A 552 9.02 -18.94 20.59
CA MET A 552 8.68 -20.37 20.58
C MET A 552 7.18 -20.60 20.75
N GLU A 553 6.54 -19.86 21.65
CA GLU A 553 5.10 -19.94 21.89
C GLU A 553 4.31 -19.45 20.66
N VAL A 554 4.74 -18.32 20.08
CA VAL A 554 4.15 -17.79 18.85
C VAL A 554 4.29 -18.78 17.68
N GLY A 555 5.45 -19.41 17.52
CA GLY A 555 5.65 -20.44 16.50
C GLY A 555 4.73 -21.64 16.69
N ALA A 556 4.56 -22.11 17.94
CA ALA A 556 3.64 -23.19 18.26
C ALA A 556 2.18 -22.81 17.98
N TRP A 557 1.77 -21.57 18.34
CA TRP A 557 0.45 -21.05 18.05
C TRP A 557 0.19 -20.99 16.52
N VAL A 558 1.14 -20.45 15.75
CA VAL A 558 1.04 -20.35 14.28
C VAL A 558 0.89 -21.73 13.65
N TYR A 559 1.69 -22.71 14.09
CA TYR A 559 1.61 -24.08 13.57
C TYR A 559 0.28 -24.75 13.92
N LYS A 560 -0.23 -24.53 15.13
CA LYS A 560 -1.55 -25.04 15.57
C LYS A 560 -2.70 -24.50 14.74
N HIS A 561 -2.63 -23.22 14.37
CA HIS A 561 -3.67 -22.52 13.59
C HIS A 561 -3.29 -22.36 12.11
N PHE A 562 -2.35 -23.18 11.62
CA PHE A 562 -1.78 -23.00 10.28
C PHE A 562 -2.84 -23.02 9.18
N ASP A 563 -3.91 -23.76 9.35
CA ASP A 563 -5.04 -23.84 8.41
C ASP A 563 -5.82 -22.52 8.22
N GLU A 564 -5.64 -21.58 9.13
CA GLU A 564 -6.32 -20.26 9.11
C GLU A 564 -5.34 -19.11 8.95
N VAL A 565 -4.04 -19.33 9.24
CA VAL A 565 -3.02 -18.27 9.24
C VAL A 565 -2.60 -17.94 7.82
N SER A 566 -2.92 -16.70 7.42
CA SER A 566 -2.45 -16.07 6.19
C SER A 566 -2.53 -14.55 6.36
N GLY A 567 -1.54 -13.80 5.87
CA GLY A 567 -1.53 -12.34 5.99
C GLY A 567 -1.01 -11.83 7.34
N VAL A 568 -0.17 -12.60 8.02
CA VAL A 568 0.49 -12.21 9.27
C VAL A 568 1.98 -12.11 9.06
N SER A 569 2.58 -11.05 9.57
CA SER A 569 4.03 -10.83 9.62
C SER A 569 4.49 -10.77 11.07
N PHE A 570 5.74 -11.12 11.32
CA PHE A 570 6.32 -11.14 12.66
C PHE A 570 7.60 -10.31 12.68
N LEU A 571 7.70 -9.38 13.64
CA LEU A 571 8.91 -8.60 13.85
C LEU A 571 9.40 -8.76 15.29
N PRO A 572 10.71 -8.74 15.52
CA PRO A 572 11.22 -8.61 16.87
C PRO A 572 10.68 -7.34 17.53
N HIS A 573 10.15 -7.46 18.75
CA HIS A 573 9.81 -6.29 19.54
C HIS A 573 11.11 -5.52 19.84
N SER A 574 11.11 -4.24 19.58
CA SER A 574 12.27 -3.37 19.82
C SER A 574 11.87 -2.25 20.76
N ASP A 575 12.57 -2.16 21.88
CA ASP A 575 12.48 -1.05 22.83
C ASP A 575 13.44 0.10 22.45
N HIS A 576 14.20 -0.07 21.37
CA HIS A 576 15.19 0.92 20.94
C HIS A 576 14.54 2.05 20.15
N THR A 577 14.57 3.23 20.72
CA THR A 577 14.30 4.48 20.02
C THR A 577 15.61 5.04 19.47
N TYR A 578 15.71 5.20 18.16
CA TYR A 578 16.80 5.97 17.58
C TYR A 578 16.41 7.46 17.50
N GLN A 579 17.42 8.31 17.39
CA GLN A 579 17.20 9.76 17.33
C GLN A 579 16.31 10.12 16.13
N GLN A 580 15.29 10.97 16.36
CA GLN A 580 14.29 11.34 15.37
C GLN A 580 13.49 10.16 14.82
N ALA A 581 13.27 9.13 15.65
CA ALA A 581 12.37 8.04 15.30
C ALA A 581 10.98 8.59 14.95
N PRO A 582 10.26 7.94 14.01
CA PRO A 582 8.93 8.36 13.56
C PRO A 582 7.87 8.43 14.65
N TYR A 583 8.03 7.56 15.64
CA TYR A 583 7.26 7.56 16.88
C TYR A 583 8.24 7.56 18.05
N GLN A 584 8.01 8.44 19.00
CA GLN A 584 8.86 8.55 20.21
C GLN A 584 7.95 8.63 21.42
N ASP A 585 8.11 7.68 22.35
CA ASP A 585 7.39 7.67 23.62
C ASP A 585 7.75 8.89 24.46
N ILE A 586 6.73 9.52 25.03
CA ILE A 586 6.89 10.63 25.97
C ILE A 586 5.89 10.48 27.13
N ASP A 587 6.21 11.08 28.25
CA ASP A 587 5.26 11.21 29.35
C ASP A 587 4.27 12.37 29.13
N LYS A 588 3.29 12.46 30.03
CA LYS A 588 2.25 13.49 29.98
C LYS A 588 2.81 14.90 30.19
N GLU A 589 3.84 15.04 31.03
CA GLU A 589 4.51 16.30 31.30
C GLU A 589 5.17 16.82 30.02
N ARG A 590 5.94 15.98 29.36
CA ARG A 590 6.62 16.32 28.10
C ARG A 590 5.61 16.60 26.98
N TYR A 591 4.52 15.84 26.91
CA TYR A 591 3.42 16.13 25.98
C TYR A 591 2.84 17.53 26.20
N ASN A 592 2.56 17.90 27.46
CA ASN A 592 2.02 19.22 27.77
C ASN A 592 3.00 20.36 27.46
N GLU A 593 4.30 20.15 27.66
CA GLU A 593 5.36 21.11 27.29
C GLU A 593 5.37 21.33 25.78
N LEU A 594 5.42 20.26 25.00
CA LEU A 594 5.45 20.34 23.54
C LEU A 594 4.16 20.96 22.97
N ARG A 595 3.01 20.67 23.58
CA ARG A 595 1.73 21.29 23.21
C ARG A 595 1.76 22.82 23.39
N LYS A 596 2.47 23.33 24.39
CA LYS A 596 2.64 24.77 24.61
C LYS A 596 3.57 25.41 23.57
N LEU A 597 4.50 24.64 23.03
CA LEU A 597 5.40 25.12 21.96
C LEU A 597 4.73 25.12 20.57
N MET A 598 3.66 24.33 20.40
CA MET A 598 2.89 24.36 19.16
C MET A 598 2.18 25.71 18.97
N PRO A 599 2.14 26.26 17.76
CA PRO A 599 1.35 27.45 17.48
C PRO A 599 -0.13 27.19 17.78
N LYS A 600 -0.84 28.20 18.26
CA LYS A 600 -2.26 28.10 18.61
C LYS A 600 -3.13 27.71 17.41
N SER A 601 -2.73 28.14 16.22
CA SER A 601 -3.33 27.77 14.94
C SER A 601 -2.26 27.78 13.86
N VAL A 602 -2.37 26.87 12.91
CA VAL A 602 -1.56 26.84 11.69
C VAL A 602 -2.52 27.06 10.53
N ASN A 603 -2.25 28.07 9.71
CA ASN A 603 -3.08 28.39 8.56
C ASN A 603 -2.50 27.77 7.29
N PHE A 604 -2.91 26.56 6.96
CA PHE A 604 -2.45 25.85 5.77
C PHE A 604 -2.95 26.45 4.44
N GLU A 605 -3.91 27.37 4.47
CA GLU A 605 -4.33 28.10 3.25
C GLU A 605 -3.28 29.13 2.81
N GLU A 606 -2.41 29.59 3.72
CA GLU A 606 -1.27 30.44 3.38
C GLU A 606 -0.20 29.76 2.52
N LEU A 607 -0.28 28.45 2.33
CA LEU A 607 0.63 27.71 1.44
C LEU A 607 0.64 28.31 0.02
N SER A 608 -0.46 28.88 -0.43
CA SER A 608 -0.54 29.60 -1.71
C SER A 608 0.42 30.80 -1.84
N ASN A 609 0.91 31.34 -0.72
CA ASN A 609 1.92 32.41 -0.72
C ASN A 609 3.35 31.87 -0.96
N TYR A 610 3.57 30.59 -0.77
CA TYR A 610 4.86 29.91 -0.88
C TYR A 610 5.03 29.13 -2.19
N GLU A 611 3.93 28.76 -2.84
CA GLU A 611 3.98 28.03 -4.11
C GLU A 611 3.09 28.70 -5.17
N SER A 612 3.69 29.04 -6.31
CA SER A 612 2.98 29.56 -7.49
C SER A 612 2.66 28.50 -8.52
N ASP A 613 3.31 27.34 -8.41
CA ASP A 613 3.20 26.17 -9.28
C ASP A 613 3.03 24.91 -8.46
N ASP A 614 2.55 23.85 -9.10
CA ASP A 614 2.43 22.54 -8.48
C ASP A 614 3.79 21.98 -8.00
N ASN A 615 4.02 22.09 -6.70
CA ASN A 615 5.16 21.48 -6.00
C ASN A 615 4.74 20.28 -5.15
N THR A 616 3.57 19.67 -5.41
CA THR A 616 3.20 18.43 -4.73
C THR A 616 4.27 17.38 -5.02
N THR A 617 5.20 17.20 -4.08
CA THR A 617 6.19 16.15 -4.14
C THR A 617 5.50 14.83 -3.87
N GLY A 618 5.63 13.89 -4.81
CA GLY A 618 5.32 12.51 -4.54
C GLY A 618 6.18 12.08 -3.36
N THR A 619 5.55 11.76 -2.24
CA THR A 619 6.28 11.26 -1.09
C THR A 619 6.92 9.94 -1.43
N GLN A 620 8.21 9.88 -1.28
CA GLN A 620 8.98 8.65 -1.29
C GLN A 620 8.57 7.85 -0.04
N GLU A 621 7.69 6.89 -0.19
CA GLU A 621 7.41 5.90 0.84
C GLU A 621 7.83 4.53 0.30
N LEU A 622 8.82 3.94 0.94
CA LEU A 622 9.22 2.55 0.73
C LEU A 622 8.13 1.60 1.23
N ALA A 623 8.17 0.35 0.77
CA ALA A 623 7.23 -0.69 1.15
C ALA A 623 7.03 -0.71 2.67
N CYS A 624 5.78 -0.88 3.09
CA CYS A 624 5.43 -0.95 4.51
C CYS A 624 6.26 -2.01 5.22
N THR A 625 7.19 -1.59 6.06
CA THR A 625 7.70 -2.44 7.12
C THR A 625 6.74 -2.29 8.30
N ALA A 626 5.96 -3.34 8.51
CA ALA A 626 5.27 -3.70 9.74
C ALA A 626 4.83 -2.55 10.67
N GLY A 627 3.64 -1.97 10.39
CA GLY A 627 2.98 -1.02 11.28
C GLY A 627 3.45 0.43 11.18
N ALA A 628 4.58 0.68 10.54
CA ALA A 628 5.04 2.02 10.18
C ALA A 628 5.44 2.04 8.70
N CYS A 629 4.66 2.73 7.87
CA CYS A 629 5.08 3.07 6.52
C CYS A 629 6.13 4.17 6.61
N GLU A 630 7.41 3.81 6.64
CA GLU A 630 8.49 4.77 6.71
C GLU A 630 9.56 4.56 5.67
N ILE A 631 10.06 5.70 5.21
CA ILE A 631 11.19 5.77 4.31
C ILE A 631 12.45 5.52 5.14
N VAL A 632 13.10 4.39 4.90
CA VAL A 632 14.54 4.31 5.13
C VAL A 632 15.19 4.79 3.85
N ASP A 633 15.89 5.88 3.89
CA ASP A 633 16.72 6.35 2.77
C ASP A 633 17.84 5.34 2.57
N ILE A 634 17.71 4.50 1.54
CA ILE A 634 18.66 3.43 1.24
C ILE A 634 20.04 4.00 0.88
N THR A 635 20.10 5.28 0.53
CA THR A 635 21.35 5.94 0.12
C THR A 635 22.18 6.46 1.30
N SER A 636 21.65 6.41 2.53
CA SER A 636 22.22 7.06 3.72
C SER A 636 22.47 6.13 4.91
N GLN A 637 22.53 4.80 4.74
CA GLN A 637 22.98 3.95 5.85
C GLN A 637 24.51 4.01 5.96
N PRO A 638 25.06 4.49 7.10
CA PRO A 638 26.50 4.39 7.33
C PRO A 638 26.89 2.92 7.50
N ALA A 639 28.01 2.56 6.89
CA ALA A 639 28.68 1.32 7.19
C ALA A 639 28.95 1.24 8.71
N GLY A 640 28.41 0.25 9.38
CA GLY A 640 28.80 -0.15 10.74
C GLY A 640 27.86 0.29 11.85
N ILE A 641 27.06 -0.60 12.32
CA ILE A 641 27.19 -1.32 13.62
C ILE A 641 26.32 -2.58 13.54
#